data_a10af0b9fcbaac4427b1283591e2d334
#
_entry.id   a10af0b9fcbaac4427b1283591e2d334
#
_cell.length_a   1.000
_cell.length_b   1.000
_cell.length_c   1.000
_cell.angle_alpha   90.00
_cell.angle_beta   90.00
_cell.angle_gamma   90.00
#
_symmetry.space_group_name_H-M   'P 1'
#
loop_
_entity.id
_entity.type
_entity.pdbx_description
1 polymer ?
#
loop_
_entity_poly.entity_id
_entity_poly.type
_entity_poly.pdbx_seq_one_letter_code
_entity_poly.pdbx_strand_id
1 'polypeptide(L)'
;MITITLPDGSEKEYERGVTALQVAEDISPRLAREVLAATVNDKIVDLTRPIETDASLRLHKWEDDEAKHAFWHTSAHLMAEALQELYPGIKFGIGPAIENGFYYDVDPGEGVQIKESDLPAIEAKMRELVSRKETLVRKHISKQEALDYWNKKGDQYKVELITDLDDGTITTYTQGGFTDLCRGPHLPDTSSIKAIKLLTVAGAYWRGDVKRPQLTRIYGITFPKKKMLDEYLALLEQAKERDHRKIGKELELFAFSQNVGAGLPLWLPRGTQLRLQLEEFLRKIQKQYGYEQVITPHIGNINLYKTSGHYAKYKDDAFRPIETPQEGELFMLKPMNCPHHCEIYKTKPRSYRDLPVRLAEFGTVYRYEQSGELHGLTRVRGFTQDDAHLFCRPDQIKEEFIKVMDIIFIIFKALDFNQFEAQISLRDPNNKEKYIGSDENWDKAEQAIIEACNETGLKTHIEYGEAAFYGPKLDFMVKDALGRRWQLGTIQVDYNLPERFELEYTGEDNQKHRPVMIHRAPFGSMERFVAVLIEHTGGKFPLWLAPDQVAILPISERFNDYAFKVLKELALHDIRALVDDRAEKIGRKIRDNELKRIPYLLIVGEKEAEEGTVSVRIQGQGDQGSEKIGIFADRVLKEVDAQMNAWRYEQQATEEK
;
A
#
# COMPACT_ATOMS: atom_id res chain seq x y z
N MET A 1 21.94 3.21 43.82
CA MET A 1 21.02 4.10 43.07
C MET A 1 21.38 4.04 41.60
N ILE A 2 20.43 4.22 40.72
CA ILE A 2 20.61 4.40 39.26
C ILE A 2 19.82 5.64 38.82
N THR A 3 20.27 6.30 37.77
CA THR A 3 19.62 7.47 37.21
C THR A 3 18.77 7.07 36.01
N ILE A 4 17.49 7.43 36.02
CA ILE A 4 16.55 7.25 34.91
C ILE A 4 16.31 8.61 34.25
N THR A 5 16.65 8.72 32.96
CA THR A 5 16.44 9.93 32.15
C THR A 5 15.18 9.77 31.32
N LEU A 6 14.21 10.68 31.47
CA LEU A 6 12.95 10.68 30.70
C LEU A 6 13.09 11.46 29.37
N PRO A 7 12.14 11.34 28.43
CA PRO A 7 12.24 11.99 27.09
C PRO A 7 12.29 13.52 27.11
N ASP A 8 11.81 14.15 28.19
CA ASP A 8 11.87 15.61 28.40
C ASP A 8 13.22 16.08 28.96
N GLY A 9 14.17 15.15 29.18
CA GLY A 9 15.48 15.40 29.76
C GLY A 9 15.48 15.43 31.30
N SER A 10 14.37 15.21 31.95
CA SER A 10 14.32 15.11 33.43
C SER A 10 14.97 13.81 33.91
N GLU A 11 15.71 13.92 35.01
CA GLU A 11 16.42 12.81 35.64
C GLU A 11 15.83 12.53 37.05
N LYS A 12 15.68 11.25 37.37
CA LYS A 12 15.24 10.76 38.66
C LYS A 12 16.12 9.61 39.13
N GLU A 13 16.46 9.62 40.43
CA GLU A 13 17.21 8.53 41.04
C GLU A 13 16.27 7.47 41.63
N TYR A 14 16.58 6.19 41.36
CA TYR A 14 15.86 5.02 41.85
C TYR A 14 16.81 3.97 42.44
N GLU A 15 16.28 3.07 43.19
CA GLU A 15 17.02 1.87 43.57
C GLU A 15 17.26 0.97 42.37
N ARG A 16 18.42 0.30 42.33
CA ARG A 16 18.74 -0.69 41.32
C ARG A 16 17.67 -1.78 41.27
N GLY A 17 17.23 -2.17 40.09
CA GLY A 17 16.14 -3.14 39.92
C GLY A 17 14.76 -2.52 39.84
N VAL A 18 14.64 -1.19 39.82
CA VAL A 18 13.37 -0.50 39.56
C VAL A 18 12.82 -0.92 38.20
N THR A 19 11.52 -1.02 38.06
CA THR A 19 10.84 -1.36 36.81
C THR A 19 10.23 -0.13 36.16
N ALA A 20 10.04 -0.18 34.82
CA ALA A 20 9.37 0.89 34.09
C ALA A 20 7.95 1.15 34.64
N LEU A 21 7.24 0.12 35.13
CA LEU A 21 5.93 0.25 35.75
C LEU A 21 6.01 1.07 37.06
N GLN A 22 6.98 0.78 37.90
CA GLN A 22 7.17 1.52 39.17
C GLN A 22 7.53 2.99 38.90
N VAL A 23 8.35 3.27 37.89
CA VAL A 23 8.63 4.66 37.47
C VAL A 23 7.35 5.35 36.95
N ALA A 24 6.51 4.65 36.19
CA ALA A 24 5.23 5.18 35.76
C ALA A 24 4.26 5.45 36.91
N GLU A 25 4.23 4.58 37.92
CA GLU A 25 3.44 4.76 39.16
C GLU A 25 3.89 5.97 39.97
N ASP A 26 5.20 6.17 40.08
CA ASP A 26 5.81 7.32 40.75
C ASP A 26 5.52 8.66 40.04
N ILE A 27 5.44 8.64 38.73
CA ILE A 27 5.06 9.82 37.93
C ILE A 27 3.56 10.10 38.14
N SER A 28 2.71 9.10 37.95
CA SER A 28 1.27 9.21 38.09
C SER A 28 0.56 7.84 38.09
N PRO A 29 -0.36 7.57 39.02
CA PRO A 29 -1.21 6.36 38.97
C PRO A 29 -2.08 6.26 37.71
N ARG A 30 -2.37 7.39 37.04
CA ARG A 30 -3.07 7.39 35.78
C ARG A 30 -2.16 6.88 34.66
N LEU A 31 -0.92 7.37 34.59
CA LEU A 31 0.06 6.96 33.61
C LEU A 31 0.33 5.45 33.70
N ALA A 32 0.54 4.92 34.90
CA ALA A 32 0.77 3.50 35.12
C ALA A 32 -0.36 2.58 34.60
N ARG A 33 -1.59 3.07 34.55
CA ARG A 33 -2.73 2.33 33.98
C ARG A 33 -2.85 2.43 32.45
N GLU A 34 -2.19 3.43 31.84
CA GLU A 34 -2.26 3.70 30.41
C GLU A 34 -1.05 3.14 29.64
N VAL A 35 0.09 2.94 30.33
CA VAL A 35 1.31 2.39 29.70
C VAL A 35 1.20 0.89 29.46
N LEU A 36 1.72 0.44 28.33
CA LEU A 36 1.63 -0.95 27.86
C LEU A 36 3.01 -1.57 27.59
N ALA A 37 4.01 -0.76 27.24
CA ALA A 37 5.39 -1.17 27.01
C ALA A 37 6.35 -0.03 27.36
N ALA A 38 7.65 -0.33 27.41
CA ALA A 38 8.69 0.67 27.61
C ALA A 38 9.90 0.45 26.69
N THR A 39 10.59 1.53 26.34
CA THR A 39 11.93 1.47 25.74
C THR A 39 12.96 1.89 26.77
N VAL A 40 13.95 1.02 27.01
CA VAL A 40 15.08 1.25 27.90
C VAL A 40 16.37 1.16 27.09
N ASN A 41 17.12 2.25 26.99
CA ASN A 41 18.34 2.34 26.16
C ASN A 41 18.11 1.77 24.75
N ASP A 42 17.11 2.31 24.03
CA ASP A 42 16.71 1.95 22.67
C ASP A 42 16.21 0.50 22.47
N LYS A 43 15.97 -0.25 23.57
CA LYS A 43 15.40 -1.59 23.51
C LYS A 43 14.00 -1.62 24.12
N ILE A 44 13.04 -2.16 23.36
CA ILE A 44 11.69 -2.37 23.85
C ILE A 44 11.70 -3.51 24.88
N VAL A 45 11.10 -3.29 26.04
CA VAL A 45 11.08 -4.24 27.16
C VAL A 45 9.70 -4.30 27.83
N ASP A 46 9.47 -5.37 28.58
CA ASP A 46 8.30 -5.49 29.46
C ASP A 46 8.33 -4.39 30.53
N LEU A 47 7.17 -3.89 30.92
CA LEU A 47 7.05 -2.90 32.00
C LEU A 47 7.56 -3.41 33.35
N THR A 48 7.56 -4.73 33.57
CA THR A 48 7.97 -5.40 34.79
C THR A 48 9.45 -5.81 34.79
N ARG A 49 10.19 -5.49 33.74
CA ARG A 49 11.62 -5.85 33.63
C ARG A 49 12.46 -4.95 34.52
N PRO A 50 13.32 -5.49 35.41
CA PRO A 50 14.22 -4.71 36.27
C PRO A 50 15.24 -3.92 35.41
N ILE A 51 15.49 -2.67 35.78
CA ILE A 51 16.52 -1.80 35.23
C ILE A 51 17.69 -1.77 36.19
N GLU A 52 18.87 -2.24 35.76
CA GLU A 52 20.00 -2.50 36.62
C GLU A 52 21.10 -1.42 36.55
N THR A 53 21.04 -0.54 35.58
CA THR A 53 22.04 0.52 35.30
C THR A 53 21.33 1.82 34.94
N ASP A 54 22.06 2.91 34.93
CA ASP A 54 21.59 4.19 34.40
C ASP A 54 21.03 3.98 32.99
N ALA A 55 19.86 4.58 32.73
CA ALA A 55 19.14 4.31 31.49
C ALA A 55 18.24 5.48 31.06
N SER A 56 18.10 5.64 29.74
CA SER A 56 17.01 6.39 29.14
C SER A 56 15.73 5.54 29.16
N LEU A 57 14.61 6.14 29.55
CA LEU A 57 13.32 5.45 29.64
C LEU A 57 12.25 6.22 28.87
N ARG A 58 11.62 5.55 27.90
CA ARG A 58 10.39 6.01 27.24
C ARG A 58 9.24 5.04 27.53
N LEU A 59 8.12 5.59 27.98
CA LEU A 59 6.90 4.83 28.27
C LEU A 59 5.93 4.92 27.10
N HIS A 60 5.43 3.77 26.64
CA HIS A 60 4.56 3.67 25.46
C HIS A 60 3.11 3.42 25.88
N LYS A 61 2.19 4.17 25.24
CA LYS A 61 0.74 4.03 25.39
C LYS A 61 0.14 3.40 24.13
N TRP A 62 -1.17 3.20 24.11
CA TRP A 62 -1.88 2.59 22.99
C TRP A 62 -1.64 3.25 21.64
N GLU A 63 -1.37 4.54 21.59
CA GLU A 63 -1.09 5.30 20.37
C GLU A 63 0.24 4.92 19.72
N ASP A 64 1.20 4.43 20.52
CA ASP A 64 2.53 4.00 20.07
C ASP A 64 2.48 2.57 19.52
N ASP A 65 3.21 2.30 18.43
CA ASP A 65 3.21 0.98 17.79
C ASP A 65 3.91 -0.09 18.62
N GLU A 66 4.91 0.29 19.41
CA GLU A 66 5.58 -0.58 20.37
C GLU A 66 4.61 -1.12 21.44
N ALA A 67 3.69 -0.28 21.88
CA ALA A 67 2.65 -0.68 22.83
C ALA A 67 1.63 -1.62 22.21
N LYS A 68 1.18 -1.33 20.98
CA LYS A 68 0.28 -2.22 20.22
C LYS A 68 0.93 -3.58 19.99
N HIS A 69 2.22 -3.59 19.63
CA HIS A 69 2.97 -4.83 19.42
C HIS A 69 2.98 -5.71 20.69
N ALA A 70 3.33 -5.15 21.86
CA ALA A 70 3.31 -5.88 23.14
C ALA A 70 1.90 -6.37 23.50
N PHE A 71 0.88 -5.54 23.25
CA PHE A 71 -0.51 -5.87 23.49
C PHE A 71 -1.01 -7.04 22.62
N TRP A 72 -0.78 -7.00 21.32
CA TRP A 72 -1.20 -8.07 20.42
C TRP A 72 -0.35 -9.33 20.57
N HIS A 73 0.93 -9.18 20.92
CA HIS A 73 1.77 -10.33 21.25
C HIS A 73 1.24 -11.07 22.49
N THR A 74 0.84 -10.35 23.52
CA THR A 74 0.17 -10.93 24.69
C THR A 74 -1.17 -11.56 24.32
N SER A 75 -1.91 -10.95 23.40
CA SER A 75 -3.18 -11.50 22.92
C SER A 75 -3.01 -12.80 22.13
N ALA A 76 -1.89 -12.97 21.42
CA ALA A 76 -1.54 -14.22 20.76
C ALA A 76 -1.31 -15.34 21.79
N HIS A 77 -0.58 -15.06 22.89
CA HIS A 77 -0.41 -16.01 24.00
C HIS A 77 -1.73 -16.33 24.69
N LEU A 78 -2.59 -15.34 24.92
CA LEU A 78 -3.93 -15.54 25.47
C LEU A 78 -4.78 -16.48 24.58
N MET A 79 -4.70 -16.34 23.27
CA MET A 79 -5.36 -17.24 22.32
C MET A 79 -4.75 -18.64 22.38
N ALA A 80 -3.42 -18.75 22.47
CA ALA A 80 -2.74 -20.03 22.56
C ALA A 80 -3.13 -20.78 23.85
N GLU A 81 -3.23 -20.09 24.99
CA GLU A 81 -3.72 -20.69 26.24
C GLU A 81 -5.17 -21.16 26.10
N ALA A 82 -6.06 -20.36 25.50
CA ALA A 82 -7.44 -20.76 25.24
C ALA A 82 -7.51 -22.01 24.35
N LEU A 83 -6.67 -22.08 23.33
CA LEU A 83 -6.58 -23.24 22.45
C LEU A 83 -6.04 -24.47 23.17
N GLN A 84 -5.03 -24.30 24.05
CA GLN A 84 -4.48 -25.39 24.87
C GLN A 84 -5.55 -25.99 25.82
N GLU A 85 -6.40 -25.15 26.42
CA GLU A 85 -7.49 -25.63 27.28
C GLU A 85 -8.63 -26.31 26.49
N LEU A 86 -8.93 -25.83 25.27
CA LEU A 86 -10.04 -26.36 24.46
C LEU A 86 -9.64 -27.59 23.63
N TYR A 87 -8.39 -27.70 23.23
CA TYR A 87 -7.88 -28.77 22.36
C TYR A 87 -6.67 -29.45 22.99
N PRO A 88 -6.89 -30.43 23.90
CA PRO A 88 -5.80 -31.16 24.56
C PRO A 88 -4.87 -31.82 23.53
N GLY A 89 -3.56 -31.58 23.66
CA GLY A 89 -2.54 -32.13 22.76
C GLY A 89 -2.23 -31.28 21.52
N ILE A 90 -2.85 -30.12 21.39
CA ILE A 90 -2.51 -29.13 20.34
C ILE A 90 -1.03 -28.74 20.43
N LYS A 91 -0.38 -28.57 19.28
CA LYS A 91 1.02 -28.13 19.19
C LYS A 91 1.07 -26.72 18.62
N PHE A 92 2.10 -25.98 19.00
CA PHE A 92 2.21 -24.56 18.73
C PHE A 92 3.41 -24.23 17.83
N GLY A 93 3.14 -23.58 16.71
CA GLY A 93 4.15 -23.00 15.84
C GLY A 93 4.62 -21.64 16.34
N ILE A 94 4.25 -20.59 15.62
CA ILE A 94 4.65 -19.21 15.86
C ILE A 94 3.41 -18.32 16.00
N GLY A 95 3.45 -17.36 16.96
CA GLY A 95 2.33 -16.43 17.23
C GLY A 95 2.78 -14.98 17.38
N PRO A 96 3.17 -14.28 16.29
CA PRO A 96 3.60 -12.89 16.36
C PRO A 96 2.43 -11.92 16.40
N ALA A 97 2.70 -10.72 16.91
CA ALA A 97 1.95 -9.53 16.55
C ALA A 97 2.23 -9.16 15.09
N ILE A 98 1.23 -8.61 14.42
CA ILE A 98 1.31 -8.08 13.06
C ILE A 98 0.79 -6.63 13.05
N GLU A 99 0.90 -5.93 11.93
CA GLU A 99 0.52 -4.51 11.80
C GLU A 99 -0.88 -4.20 12.35
N ASN A 100 -1.85 -5.11 12.13
CA ASN A 100 -3.23 -4.95 12.61
C ASN A 100 -3.71 -6.24 13.29
N GLY A 101 -3.24 -6.48 14.51
CA GLY A 101 -3.62 -7.64 15.31
C GLY A 101 -2.52 -8.67 15.49
N PHE A 102 -2.88 -9.94 15.47
CA PHE A 102 -1.97 -11.07 15.70
C PHE A 102 -2.49 -12.32 15.00
N TYR A 103 -1.64 -13.32 14.88
CA TYR A 103 -2.06 -14.68 14.55
C TYR A 103 -1.31 -15.70 15.42
N TYR A 104 -1.76 -16.94 15.36
CA TYR A 104 -1.01 -18.08 15.88
C TYR A 104 -1.15 -19.27 14.93
N ASP A 105 -0.03 -19.93 14.61
CA ASP A 105 0.02 -21.16 13.84
C ASP A 105 -0.03 -22.36 14.79
N VAL A 106 -1.00 -23.23 14.61
CA VAL A 106 -1.22 -24.39 15.49
C VAL A 106 -1.42 -25.67 14.69
N ASP A 107 -1.02 -26.79 15.28
CA ASP A 107 -1.33 -28.12 14.80
C ASP A 107 -2.30 -28.77 15.82
N PRO A 108 -3.58 -28.86 15.49
CA PRO A 108 -4.58 -29.41 16.40
C PRO A 108 -4.49 -30.95 16.55
N GLY A 109 -3.61 -31.61 15.78
CA GLY A 109 -3.46 -33.07 15.77
C GLY A 109 -4.35 -33.80 14.75
N GLU A 110 -4.10 -35.09 14.62
CA GLU A 110 -4.81 -35.93 13.63
C GLU A 110 -6.31 -35.97 13.88
N GLY A 111 -7.09 -35.74 12.83
CA GLY A 111 -8.55 -35.80 12.86
C GLY A 111 -9.25 -34.60 13.48
N VAL A 112 -8.50 -33.61 14.02
CA VAL A 112 -9.05 -32.38 14.59
C VAL A 112 -8.88 -31.23 13.58
N GLN A 113 -9.98 -30.51 13.32
CA GLN A 113 -9.97 -29.33 12.47
C GLN A 113 -10.59 -28.16 13.22
N ILE A 114 -9.87 -27.05 13.29
CA ILE A 114 -10.39 -25.78 13.79
C ILE A 114 -10.95 -25.00 12.60
N LYS A 115 -12.22 -24.62 12.67
CA LYS A 115 -12.95 -23.90 11.61
C LYS A 115 -13.39 -22.53 12.10
N GLU A 116 -13.85 -21.69 11.20
CA GLU A 116 -14.42 -20.38 11.56
C GLU A 116 -15.62 -20.49 12.52
N SER A 117 -16.39 -21.60 12.44
CA SER A 117 -17.48 -21.89 13.37
C SER A 117 -17.05 -22.05 14.84
N ASP A 118 -15.78 -22.35 15.07
CA ASP A 118 -15.22 -22.60 16.42
C ASP A 118 -14.71 -21.30 17.08
N LEU A 119 -14.47 -20.25 16.27
CA LEU A 119 -13.96 -18.98 16.74
C LEU A 119 -14.74 -18.36 17.90
N PRO A 120 -16.09 -18.37 17.92
CA PRO A 120 -16.86 -17.85 19.05
C PRO A 120 -16.59 -18.57 20.39
N ALA A 121 -16.36 -19.89 20.35
CA ALA A 121 -16.02 -20.67 21.54
C ALA A 121 -14.62 -20.34 22.06
N ILE A 122 -13.65 -20.16 21.14
CA ILE A 122 -12.29 -19.74 21.49
C ILE A 122 -12.31 -18.33 22.07
N GLU A 123 -13.04 -17.39 21.48
CA GLU A 123 -13.23 -16.02 22.01
C GLU A 123 -13.84 -16.03 23.43
N ALA A 124 -14.83 -16.91 23.67
CA ALA A 124 -15.45 -17.03 24.98
C ALA A 124 -14.43 -17.51 26.02
N LYS A 125 -13.59 -18.49 25.67
CA LYS A 125 -12.51 -18.98 26.51
C LYS A 125 -11.44 -17.90 26.77
N MET A 126 -11.04 -17.15 25.75
CA MET A 126 -10.12 -16.02 25.93
C MET A 126 -10.68 -14.99 26.93
N ARG A 127 -11.97 -14.65 26.85
CA ARG A 127 -12.61 -13.72 27.80
C ARG A 127 -12.64 -14.27 29.23
N GLU A 128 -12.84 -15.58 29.38
CA GLU A 128 -12.74 -16.25 30.67
C GLU A 128 -11.34 -16.11 31.28
N LEU A 129 -10.29 -16.40 30.45
CA LEU A 129 -8.89 -16.28 30.85
C LEU A 129 -8.52 -14.85 31.25
N VAL A 130 -8.96 -13.83 30.49
CA VAL A 130 -8.78 -12.41 30.85
C VAL A 130 -9.33 -12.12 32.25
N SER A 131 -10.48 -12.71 32.61
CA SER A 131 -11.08 -12.47 33.93
C SER A 131 -10.23 -13.00 35.08
N ARG A 132 -9.33 -13.95 34.80
CA ARG A 132 -8.39 -14.50 35.81
C ARG A 132 -7.23 -13.52 36.09
N LYS A 133 -6.99 -12.52 35.22
CA LYS A 133 -5.92 -11.50 35.33
C LYS A 133 -4.54 -12.14 35.51
N GLU A 134 -4.25 -13.13 34.68
CA GLU A 134 -3.02 -13.90 34.80
C GLU A 134 -1.80 -13.03 34.45
N THR A 135 -0.77 -13.10 35.28
CA THR A 135 0.49 -12.38 35.07
C THR A 135 1.36 -13.11 34.09
N LEU A 136 2.14 -12.35 33.32
CA LEU A 136 3.12 -12.91 32.40
C LEU A 136 4.50 -12.92 33.05
N VAL A 137 5.05 -14.13 33.21
CA VAL A 137 6.33 -14.35 33.92
C VAL A 137 7.39 -14.75 32.89
N ARG A 138 8.39 -13.90 32.71
CA ARG A 138 9.56 -14.15 31.87
C ARG A 138 10.61 -14.96 32.64
N LYS A 139 11.20 -15.98 31.97
CA LYS A 139 12.34 -16.74 32.50
C LYS A 139 13.41 -16.94 31.44
N HIS A 140 14.67 -16.87 31.85
CA HIS A 140 15.78 -17.40 31.08
C HIS A 140 15.95 -18.87 31.44
N ILE A 141 16.10 -19.71 30.43
CA ILE A 141 16.36 -21.14 30.60
C ILE A 141 17.51 -21.58 29.67
N SER A 142 18.20 -22.64 30.03
CA SER A 142 19.21 -23.24 29.18
C SER A 142 18.58 -23.94 27.96
N LYS A 143 19.37 -24.13 26.91
CA LYS A 143 18.90 -24.85 25.73
C LYS A 143 18.46 -26.27 26.06
N GLN A 144 19.17 -26.93 26.97
CA GLN A 144 18.84 -28.29 27.40
C GLN A 144 17.49 -28.33 28.16
N GLU A 145 17.26 -27.42 29.10
CA GLU A 145 15.97 -27.31 29.82
C GLU A 145 14.82 -27.04 28.85
N ALA A 146 15.04 -26.17 27.85
CA ALA A 146 14.05 -25.89 26.82
C ALA A 146 13.71 -27.15 26.00
N LEU A 147 14.72 -27.85 25.49
CA LEU A 147 14.53 -29.08 24.73
C LEU A 147 13.80 -30.15 25.55
N ASP A 148 14.21 -30.37 26.82
CA ASP A 148 13.55 -31.34 27.71
C ASP A 148 12.08 -31.01 27.93
N TYR A 149 11.75 -29.74 28.15
CA TYR A 149 10.37 -29.29 28.36
C TYR A 149 9.48 -29.55 27.13
N TRP A 150 9.90 -29.14 25.93
CA TRP A 150 9.04 -29.29 24.75
C TRP A 150 9.07 -30.71 24.17
N ASN A 151 10.16 -31.47 24.34
CA ASN A 151 10.16 -32.91 24.04
C ASN A 151 9.16 -33.66 24.92
N LYS A 152 9.08 -33.33 26.22
CA LYS A 152 8.09 -33.93 27.14
C LYS A 152 6.65 -33.58 26.70
N LYS A 153 6.42 -32.39 26.16
CA LYS A 153 5.13 -31.97 25.60
C LYS A 153 4.85 -32.58 24.23
N GLY A 154 5.82 -33.15 23.57
CA GLY A 154 5.70 -33.68 22.20
C GLY A 154 5.54 -32.60 21.13
N ASP A 155 5.96 -31.36 21.41
CA ASP A 155 5.85 -30.24 20.47
C ASP A 155 7.08 -30.13 19.60
N GLN A 156 7.03 -30.80 18.45
CA GLN A 156 8.13 -30.86 17.49
C GLN A 156 8.49 -29.49 16.88
N TYR A 157 7.52 -28.59 16.75
CA TYR A 157 7.74 -27.27 16.15
C TYR A 157 8.61 -26.39 17.06
N LYS A 158 8.32 -26.39 18.36
CA LYS A 158 9.14 -25.67 19.35
C LYS A 158 10.52 -26.29 19.50
N VAL A 159 10.63 -27.63 19.49
CA VAL A 159 11.93 -28.34 19.53
C VAL A 159 12.80 -27.93 18.34
N GLU A 160 12.22 -27.86 17.13
CA GLU A 160 12.94 -27.42 15.93
C GLU A 160 13.42 -25.95 16.07
N LEU A 161 12.55 -25.03 16.53
CA LEU A 161 12.93 -23.64 16.75
C LEU A 161 14.07 -23.49 17.77
N ILE A 162 14.02 -24.25 18.88
CA ILE A 162 15.05 -24.22 19.92
C ILE A 162 16.38 -24.74 19.38
N THR A 163 16.36 -25.76 18.53
CA THR A 163 17.57 -26.33 17.94
C THR A 163 18.39 -25.30 17.18
N ASP A 164 17.71 -24.34 16.52
CA ASP A 164 18.34 -23.27 15.74
C ASP A 164 18.82 -22.08 16.61
N LEU A 165 18.53 -22.06 17.92
CA LEU A 165 18.92 -20.96 18.81
C LEU A 165 20.24 -21.25 19.54
N ASP A 166 20.99 -20.18 19.84
CA ASP A 166 22.20 -20.26 20.68
C ASP A 166 21.82 -20.39 22.17
N ASP A 167 22.62 -21.18 22.89
CA ASP A 167 22.46 -21.29 24.35
C ASP A 167 22.72 -19.93 25.02
N GLY A 168 21.96 -19.66 26.11
CA GLY A 168 22.01 -18.38 26.82
C GLY A 168 21.13 -17.27 26.23
N THR A 169 20.56 -17.47 25.03
CA THR A 169 19.63 -16.50 24.43
C THR A 169 18.14 -16.86 24.62
N ILE A 170 17.86 -18.03 25.18
CA ILE A 170 16.53 -18.64 25.22
C ILE A 170 15.73 -18.08 26.40
N THR A 171 14.56 -17.56 26.09
CA THR A 171 13.60 -17.06 27.07
C THR A 171 12.23 -17.68 26.85
N THR A 172 11.50 -17.82 27.95
CA THR A 172 10.11 -18.29 27.97
C THR A 172 9.24 -17.29 28.68
N TYR A 173 7.97 -17.28 28.31
CA TYR A 173 6.92 -16.57 29.05
C TYR A 173 5.84 -17.56 29.47
N THR A 174 5.49 -17.49 30.75
CA THR A 174 4.40 -18.28 31.32
C THR A 174 3.25 -17.38 31.66
N GLN A 175 2.06 -17.74 31.19
CA GLN A 175 0.78 -17.12 31.49
C GLN A 175 -0.18 -18.22 31.93
N GLY A 176 -0.66 -18.17 33.16
CA GLY A 176 -1.52 -19.23 33.69
C GLY A 176 -0.95 -20.63 33.49
N GLY A 177 -1.67 -21.47 32.77
CA GLY A 177 -1.25 -22.83 32.41
C GLY A 177 -0.42 -22.94 31.12
N PHE A 178 -0.20 -21.86 30.41
CA PHE A 178 0.50 -21.83 29.11
C PHE A 178 1.93 -21.27 29.26
N THR A 179 2.90 -21.99 28.68
CA THR A 179 4.29 -21.54 28.61
C THR A 179 4.76 -21.60 27.16
N ASP A 180 5.28 -20.49 26.65
CA ASP A 180 5.78 -20.37 25.29
C ASP A 180 7.27 -19.99 25.22
N LEU A 181 7.92 -20.41 24.12
CA LEU A 181 9.24 -19.94 23.68
C LEU A 181 9.06 -18.54 23.09
N CYS A 182 9.55 -17.52 23.77
CA CYS A 182 9.26 -16.15 23.37
C CYS A 182 10.33 -15.16 23.84
N ARG A 183 10.54 -14.09 23.05
CA ARG A 183 11.48 -12.99 23.39
C ARG A 183 10.80 -11.81 24.06
N GLY A 184 9.46 -11.71 23.98
CA GLY A 184 8.69 -10.53 24.42
C GLY A 184 8.78 -9.36 23.43
N PRO A 185 8.40 -8.13 23.82
CA PRO A 185 7.78 -7.82 25.12
C PRO A 185 6.33 -8.26 25.24
N HIS A 186 5.85 -8.29 26.48
CA HIS A 186 4.46 -8.57 26.83
C HIS A 186 3.91 -7.56 27.83
N LEU A 187 2.57 -7.54 27.97
CA LEU A 187 1.89 -6.84 29.06
C LEU A 187 2.22 -7.47 30.42
N PRO A 188 2.11 -6.72 31.51
CA PRO A 188 2.29 -7.28 32.85
C PRO A 188 1.31 -8.41 33.20
N ASP A 189 0.07 -8.26 32.74
CA ASP A 189 -1.03 -9.22 32.90
C ASP A 189 -2.06 -9.10 31.78
N THR A 190 -3.03 -10.02 31.73
CA THR A 190 -4.08 -10.06 30.71
C THR A 190 -5.22 -9.06 30.90
N SER A 191 -5.27 -8.33 32.02
CA SER A 191 -6.43 -7.51 32.40
C SER A 191 -6.72 -6.33 31.48
N SER A 192 -5.72 -5.88 30.72
CA SER A 192 -5.86 -4.79 29.76
C SER A 192 -6.58 -5.21 28.45
N ILE A 193 -6.68 -6.51 28.16
CA ILE A 193 -7.31 -7.04 26.94
C ILE A 193 -8.83 -7.17 27.17
N LYS A 194 -9.59 -6.12 26.82
CA LYS A 194 -11.03 -6.06 27.14
C LYS A 194 -11.95 -6.41 25.98
N ALA A 195 -11.48 -6.23 24.76
CA ALA A 195 -12.27 -6.47 23.57
C ALA A 195 -11.52 -7.42 22.63
N ILE A 196 -12.15 -8.54 22.30
CA ILE A 196 -11.54 -9.66 21.57
C ILE A 196 -12.40 -10.03 20.38
N LYS A 197 -11.77 -10.15 19.21
CA LYS A 197 -12.40 -10.71 18.02
C LYS A 197 -11.40 -11.59 17.26
N LEU A 198 -11.76 -12.84 17.01
CA LEU A 198 -11.06 -13.70 16.07
C LEU A 198 -11.67 -13.51 14.67
N LEU A 199 -10.82 -13.38 13.66
CA LEU A 199 -11.23 -12.90 12.34
C LEU A 199 -11.44 -14.04 11.34
N THR A 200 -10.38 -14.85 11.12
CA THR A 200 -10.38 -15.90 10.09
C THR A 200 -9.49 -17.06 10.49
N VAL A 201 -9.74 -18.21 9.84
CA VAL A 201 -8.89 -19.40 9.91
C VAL A 201 -8.32 -19.66 8.53
N ALA A 202 -7.01 -19.88 8.42
CA ALA A 202 -6.31 -20.15 7.16
C ALA A 202 -5.31 -21.31 7.33
N GLY A 203 -4.95 -21.95 6.23
CA GLY A 203 -3.82 -22.88 6.20
C GLY A 203 -2.49 -22.14 6.02
N ALA A 204 -1.45 -22.52 6.75
CA ALA A 204 -0.12 -21.98 6.59
C ALA A 204 0.93 -23.10 6.64
N TYR A 205 1.79 -23.18 5.63
CA TYR A 205 2.88 -24.17 5.66
C TYR A 205 3.94 -23.78 6.68
N TRP A 206 4.42 -24.77 7.44
CA TRP A 206 5.47 -24.56 8.43
C TRP A 206 6.70 -23.91 7.81
N ARG A 207 7.13 -22.78 8.33
CA ARG A 207 8.22 -21.93 7.79
C ARG A 207 8.06 -21.53 6.32
N GLY A 208 6.83 -21.48 5.82
CA GLY A 208 6.56 -21.10 4.43
C GLY A 208 6.91 -22.14 3.37
N ASP A 209 7.38 -23.32 3.76
CA ASP A 209 7.77 -24.38 2.84
C ASP A 209 6.58 -25.31 2.53
N VAL A 210 6.12 -25.32 1.28
CA VAL A 210 5.00 -26.13 0.79
C VAL A 210 5.21 -27.66 0.92
N LYS A 211 6.46 -28.09 1.16
CA LYS A 211 6.81 -29.51 1.39
C LYS A 211 6.68 -29.92 2.86
N ARG A 212 6.45 -28.96 3.76
CA ARG A 212 6.31 -29.17 5.20
C ARG A 212 4.82 -29.26 5.62
N PRO A 213 4.55 -29.71 6.86
CA PRO A 213 3.19 -29.79 7.36
C PRO A 213 2.43 -28.47 7.23
N GLN A 214 1.18 -28.54 6.84
CA GLN A 214 0.28 -27.39 6.84
C GLN A 214 -0.34 -27.25 8.24
N LEU A 215 -0.10 -26.11 8.86
CA LEU A 215 -0.67 -25.70 10.15
C LEU A 215 -1.96 -24.90 9.94
N THR A 216 -2.75 -24.81 11.00
CA THR A 216 -3.91 -23.94 11.06
C THR A 216 -3.49 -22.58 11.63
N ARG A 217 -3.66 -21.53 10.86
CA ARG A 217 -3.39 -20.13 11.27
C ARG A 217 -4.69 -19.46 11.66
N ILE A 218 -4.75 -18.96 12.89
CA ILE A 218 -5.92 -18.23 13.41
C ILE A 218 -5.54 -16.77 13.59
N TYR A 219 -6.26 -15.88 12.90
CA TYR A 219 -6.08 -14.44 13.01
C TYR A 219 -7.01 -13.84 14.05
N GLY A 220 -6.50 -12.90 14.83
CA GLY A 220 -7.27 -12.19 15.82
C GLY A 220 -6.87 -10.74 15.97
N ILE A 221 -7.76 -9.96 16.58
CA ILE A 221 -7.51 -8.59 16.97
C ILE A 221 -8.11 -8.32 18.34
N THR A 222 -7.43 -7.51 19.13
CA THR A 222 -7.87 -7.14 20.47
C THR A 222 -7.65 -5.66 20.73
N PHE A 223 -8.46 -5.10 21.64
CA PHE A 223 -8.38 -3.71 22.01
C PHE A 223 -8.57 -3.52 23.52
N PRO A 224 -8.01 -2.42 24.10
CA PRO A 224 -8.22 -2.09 25.50
C PRO A 224 -9.65 -1.58 25.81
N LYS A 225 -10.45 -1.26 24.77
CA LYS A 225 -11.83 -0.77 24.91
C LYS A 225 -12.73 -1.37 23.83
N LYS A 226 -13.97 -1.75 24.21
CA LYS A 226 -14.96 -2.28 23.27
C LYS A 226 -15.27 -1.33 22.12
N LYS A 227 -15.39 -0.03 22.39
CA LYS A 227 -15.66 0.98 21.36
C LYS A 227 -14.64 0.94 20.23
N MET A 228 -13.36 0.75 20.54
CA MET A 228 -12.28 0.65 19.54
C MET A 228 -12.44 -0.59 18.65
N LEU A 229 -12.84 -1.71 19.24
CA LEU A 229 -13.13 -2.92 18.47
C LEU A 229 -14.35 -2.71 17.56
N ASP A 230 -15.42 -2.10 18.06
CA ASP A 230 -16.63 -1.86 17.28
C ASP A 230 -16.34 -0.92 16.10
N GLU A 231 -15.53 0.13 16.29
CA GLU A 231 -15.06 1.04 15.23
C GLU A 231 -14.21 0.30 14.21
N TYR A 232 -13.29 -0.55 14.65
CA TYR A 232 -12.46 -1.37 13.75
C TYR A 232 -13.27 -2.35 12.92
N LEU A 233 -14.25 -3.03 13.53
CA LEU A 233 -15.12 -3.98 12.81
C LEU A 233 -16.02 -3.26 11.78
N ALA A 234 -16.52 -2.06 12.12
CA ALA A 234 -17.25 -1.23 11.18
C ALA A 234 -16.36 -0.81 9.99
N LEU A 235 -15.09 -0.47 10.24
CA LEU A 235 -14.13 -0.15 9.19
C LEU A 235 -13.84 -1.36 8.30
N LEU A 236 -13.68 -2.56 8.88
CA LEU A 236 -13.49 -3.80 8.10
C LEU A 236 -14.70 -4.12 7.20
N GLU A 237 -15.92 -3.91 7.70
CA GLU A 237 -17.12 -4.13 6.89
C GLU A 237 -17.20 -3.11 5.74
N GLN A 238 -16.94 -1.84 6.01
CA GLN A 238 -16.83 -0.83 4.97
C GLN A 238 -15.74 -1.18 3.93
N ALA A 239 -14.60 -1.74 4.39
CA ALA A 239 -13.54 -2.18 3.49
C ALA A 239 -14.00 -3.30 2.55
N LYS A 240 -14.77 -4.27 3.05
CA LYS A 240 -15.37 -5.33 2.22
C LYS A 240 -16.37 -4.78 1.21
N GLU A 241 -17.19 -3.82 1.63
CA GLU A 241 -18.16 -3.18 0.73
C GLU A 241 -17.48 -2.37 -0.37
N ARG A 242 -16.32 -1.77 -0.07
CA ARG A 242 -15.53 -0.96 -1.00
C ARG A 242 -14.49 -1.75 -1.79
N ASP A 243 -14.38 -3.07 -1.60
CA ASP A 243 -13.41 -3.92 -2.31
C ASP A 243 -13.48 -3.68 -3.82
N HIS A 244 -12.35 -3.28 -4.42
CA HIS A 244 -12.27 -2.96 -5.85
C HIS A 244 -12.68 -4.11 -6.76
N ARG A 245 -12.54 -5.37 -6.32
CA ARG A 245 -12.96 -6.56 -7.09
C ARG A 245 -14.47 -6.65 -7.17
N LYS A 246 -15.17 -6.34 -6.07
CA LYS A 246 -16.64 -6.29 -6.00
C LYS A 246 -17.17 -5.13 -6.83
N ILE A 247 -16.70 -3.91 -6.54
CA ILE A 247 -17.14 -2.70 -7.23
C ILE A 247 -16.75 -2.75 -8.72
N GLY A 248 -15.54 -3.20 -9.04
CA GLY A 248 -15.07 -3.33 -10.41
C GLY A 248 -15.94 -4.27 -11.26
N LYS A 249 -16.43 -5.36 -10.65
CA LYS A 249 -17.40 -6.26 -11.28
C LYS A 249 -18.77 -5.61 -11.44
N GLU A 250 -19.29 -4.95 -10.38
CA GLU A 250 -20.59 -4.25 -10.40
C GLU A 250 -20.61 -3.12 -11.45
N LEU A 251 -19.51 -2.40 -11.61
CA LEU A 251 -19.38 -1.30 -12.55
C LEU A 251 -18.82 -1.73 -13.92
N GLU A 252 -18.54 -3.00 -14.13
CA GLU A 252 -18.01 -3.57 -15.38
C GLU A 252 -16.70 -2.87 -15.81
N LEU A 253 -15.74 -2.70 -14.87
CA LEU A 253 -14.49 -2.00 -15.15
C LEU A 253 -13.40 -2.94 -15.67
N PHE A 254 -13.28 -4.14 -15.11
CA PHE A 254 -12.26 -5.12 -15.49
C PHE A 254 -12.73 -6.55 -15.20
N ALA A 255 -12.03 -7.51 -15.78
CA ALA A 255 -12.25 -8.94 -15.57
C ALA A 255 -10.94 -9.72 -15.55
N PHE A 256 -10.96 -10.90 -14.97
CA PHE A 256 -9.90 -11.90 -15.06
C PHE A 256 -10.41 -13.15 -15.74
N SER A 257 -9.60 -13.78 -16.58
CA SER A 257 -9.92 -15.03 -17.27
C SER A 257 -8.81 -16.04 -17.08
N GLN A 258 -9.18 -17.29 -16.77
CA GLN A 258 -8.21 -18.38 -16.69
C GLN A 258 -7.52 -18.65 -18.04
N ASN A 259 -8.23 -18.42 -19.15
CA ASN A 259 -7.67 -18.58 -20.50
C ASN A 259 -6.61 -17.53 -20.86
N VAL A 260 -6.70 -16.33 -20.27
CA VAL A 260 -5.70 -15.29 -20.43
C VAL A 260 -4.52 -15.51 -19.48
N GLY A 261 -4.79 -15.97 -18.28
CA GLY A 261 -3.79 -16.27 -17.26
C GLY A 261 -3.99 -15.47 -15.97
N ALA A 262 -3.48 -16.03 -14.89
CA ALA A 262 -3.56 -15.40 -13.57
C ALA A 262 -2.74 -14.11 -13.50
N GLY A 263 -3.29 -13.06 -12.91
CA GLY A 263 -2.63 -11.79 -12.75
C GLY A 263 -2.51 -10.95 -14.04
N LEU A 264 -3.29 -11.28 -15.08
CA LEU A 264 -3.37 -10.52 -16.34
C LEU A 264 -4.79 -9.94 -16.49
N PRO A 265 -5.03 -8.70 -16.07
CA PRO A 265 -6.35 -8.09 -16.10
C PRO A 265 -6.79 -7.75 -17.53
N LEU A 266 -8.09 -7.98 -17.79
CA LEU A 266 -8.78 -7.50 -18.98
C LEU A 266 -9.52 -6.20 -18.61
N TRP A 267 -9.15 -5.10 -19.23
CA TRP A 267 -9.88 -3.86 -19.08
C TRP A 267 -11.14 -3.87 -19.95
N LEU A 268 -12.30 -3.75 -19.30
CA LEU A 268 -13.57 -3.65 -20.02
C LEU A 268 -13.79 -2.20 -20.54
N PRO A 269 -14.75 -1.95 -21.43
CA PRO A 269 -14.93 -0.62 -22.04
C PRO A 269 -15.00 0.53 -21.03
N ARG A 270 -15.75 0.38 -19.94
CA ARG A 270 -15.88 1.40 -18.89
C ARG A 270 -14.57 1.60 -18.11
N GLY A 271 -13.88 0.51 -17.77
CA GLY A 271 -12.58 0.58 -17.12
C GLY A 271 -11.49 1.16 -18.02
N THR A 272 -11.54 0.85 -19.32
CA THR A 272 -10.66 1.46 -20.33
C THR A 272 -10.89 2.97 -20.39
N GLN A 273 -12.15 3.41 -20.39
CA GLN A 273 -12.48 4.83 -20.39
C GLN A 273 -11.94 5.55 -19.14
N LEU A 274 -12.10 4.95 -17.95
CA LEU A 274 -11.53 5.46 -16.70
C LEU A 274 -10.01 5.65 -16.80
N ARG A 275 -9.32 4.62 -17.31
CA ARG A 275 -7.88 4.63 -17.50
C ARG A 275 -7.44 5.70 -18.50
N LEU A 276 -8.10 5.83 -19.65
CA LEU A 276 -7.80 6.83 -20.66
C LEU A 276 -7.94 8.26 -20.11
N GLN A 277 -8.93 8.53 -19.26
CA GLN A 277 -9.07 9.85 -18.60
C GLN A 277 -7.90 10.14 -17.67
N LEU A 278 -7.44 9.18 -16.88
CA LEU A 278 -6.26 9.32 -16.02
C LEU A 278 -4.99 9.57 -16.85
N GLU A 279 -4.81 8.81 -17.95
CA GLU A 279 -3.68 8.97 -18.85
C GLU A 279 -3.68 10.34 -19.53
N GLU A 280 -4.83 10.81 -20.00
CA GLU A 280 -4.97 12.12 -20.63
C GLU A 280 -4.68 13.25 -19.63
N PHE A 281 -5.20 13.14 -18.41
CA PHE A 281 -4.94 14.10 -17.34
C PHE A 281 -3.43 14.23 -17.09
N LEU A 282 -2.74 13.13 -16.91
CA LEU A 282 -1.29 13.16 -16.66
C LEU A 282 -0.51 13.66 -17.89
N ARG A 283 -0.87 13.28 -19.11
CA ARG A 283 -0.21 13.78 -20.34
C ARG A 283 -0.33 15.31 -20.46
N LYS A 284 -1.48 15.89 -20.09
CA LYS A 284 -1.67 17.35 -20.06
C LYS A 284 -0.71 18.02 -19.09
N ILE A 285 -0.54 17.47 -17.88
CA ILE A 285 0.41 17.96 -16.89
C ILE A 285 1.84 17.81 -17.42
N GLN A 286 2.21 16.62 -17.86
CA GLN A 286 3.55 16.32 -18.38
C GLN A 286 3.97 17.27 -19.52
N LYS A 287 3.05 17.58 -20.44
CA LYS A 287 3.31 18.51 -21.53
C LYS A 287 3.73 19.89 -21.03
N GLN A 288 3.11 20.39 -19.94
CA GLN A 288 3.48 21.70 -19.36
C GLN A 288 4.83 21.67 -18.67
N TYR A 289 5.21 20.53 -18.08
CA TYR A 289 6.53 20.33 -17.49
C TYR A 289 7.60 19.90 -18.50
N GLY A 290 7.30 19.94 -19.82
CA GLY A 290 8.26 19.71 -20.90
C GLY A 290 8.65 18.24 -21.11
N TYR A 291 7.75 17.29 -20.81
CA TYR A 291 7.99 15.86 -21.10
C TYR A 291 7.66 15.52 -22.55
N GLU A 292 8.51 14.70 -23.16
CA GLU A 292 8.30 14.10 -24.46
C GLU A 292 7.77 12.67 -24.31
N GLN A 293 6.67 12.35 -25.03
CA GLN A 293 6.07 11.01 -24.98
C GLN A 293 6.84 10.05 -25.88
N VAL A 294 7.12 8.86 -25.35
CA VAL A 294 7.76 7.75 -26.09
C VAL A 294 6.93 6.48 -25.95
N ILE A 295 7.18 5.49 -26.78
CA ILE A 295 6.59 4.15 -26.71
C ILE A 295 7.70 3.14 -26.95
N THR A 296 7.83 2.17 -26.06
CA THR A 296 8.85 1.14 -26.13
C THR A 296 8.25 -0.26 -26.31
N PRO A 297 8.94 -1.20 -26.96
CA PRO A 297 8.43 -2.55 -27.15
C PRO A 297 8.31 -3.32 -25.84
N HIS A 298 7.41 -4.31 -25.79
CA HIS A 298 7.16 -5.14 -24.63
C HIS A 298 8.26 -6.18 -24.37
N ILE A 299 9.05 -6.49 -25.37
CA ILE A 299 10.18 -7.42 -25.30
C ILE A 299 11.47 -6.72 -25.71
N GLY A 300 12.58 -7.18 -25.18
CA GLY A 300 13.91 -6.70 -25.56
C GLY A 300 14.92 -7.84 -25.54
N ASN A 301 16.04 -7.66 -26.27
CA ASN A 301 17.14 -8.60 -26.24
C ASN A 301 17.67 -8.72 -24.80
N ILE A 302 17.96 -9.94 -24.36
CA ILE A 302 18.40 -10.22 -22.98
C ILE A 302 19.63 -9.42 -22.55
N ASN A 303 20.49 -9.03 -23.50
CA ASN A 303 21.71 -8.25 -23.23
C ASN A 303 21.37 -6.85 -22.70
N LEU A 304 20.25 -6.25 -23.12
CA LEU A 304 19.74 -4.99 -22.58
C LEU A 304 19.55 -5.08 -21.06
N TYR A 305 18.96 -6.20 -20.60
CA TYR A 305 18.67 -6.43 -19.18
C TYR A 305 19.87 -6.95 -18.39
N LYS A 306 20.86 -7.56 -19.05
CA LYS A 306 22.16 -7.87 -18.46
C LYS A 306 22.97 -6.60 -18.22
N THR A 307 23.01 -5.69 -19.21
CA THR A 307 23.67 -4.39 -19.09
C THR A 307 23.08 -3.59 -17.94
N SER A 308 21.77 -3.48 -17.85
CA SER A 308 21.09 -2.74 -16.78
C SER A 308 21.14 -3.40 -15.39
N GLY A 309 21.50 -4.70 -15.32
CA GLY A 309 21.50 -5.49 -14.07
C GLY A 309 20.15 -6.13 -13.70
N HIS A 310 19.08 -5.80 -14.42
CA HIS A 310 17.74 -6.34 -14.15
C HIS A 310 17.68 -7.85 -14.26
N TYR A 311 18.36 -8.44 -15.25
CA TYR A 311 18.37 -9.89 -15.45
C TYR A 311 18.88 -10.66 -14.21
N ALA A 312 19.92 -10.16 -13.57
CA ALA A 312 20.51 -10.81 -12.39
C ALA A 312 19.65 -10.58 -11.11
N LYS A 313 19.06 -9.38 -10.97
CA LYS A 313 18.35 -8.98 -9.74
C LYS A 313 16.87 -9.38 -9.72
N TYR A 314 16.23 -9.53 -10.89
CA TYR A 314 14.83 -9.95 -11.03
C TYR A 314 14.66 -11.40 -11.51
N LYS A 315 15.70 -12.22 -11.40
CA LYS A 315 15.73 -13.60 -11.94
C LYS A 315 14.52 -14.44 -11.49
N ASP A 316 14.15 -14.31 -10.22
CA ASP A 316 13.08 -15.10 -9.60
C ASP A 316 11.67 -14.49 -9.83
N ASP A 317 11.62 -13.17 -10.11
CA ASP A 317 10.39 -12.41 -10.36
C ASP A 317 10.19 -12.09 -11.84
N ALA A 318 10.98 -12.66 -12.73
CA ALA A 318 10.85 -12.46 -14.17
C ALA A 318 10.22 -13.65 -14.86
N PHE A 319 9.49 -13.40 -15.95
CA PHE A 319 9.17 -14.46 -16.89
C PHE A 319 10.45 -15.02 -17.50
N ARG A 320 10.49 -16.32 -17.75
CA ARG A 320 11.66 -16.95 -18.39
C ARG A 320 11.93 -16.32 -19.76
N PRO A 321 13.22 -16.19 -20.15
CA PRO A 321 13.56 -15.68 -21.49
C PRO A 321 12.90 -16.49 -22.60
N ILE A 322 12.56 -15.81 -23.67
CA ILE A 322 11.94 -16.36 -24.87
C ILE A 322 13.05 -16.74 -25.84
N GLU A 323 13.11 -17.99 -26.22
CA GLU A 323 14.01 -18.48 -27.28
C GLU A 323 13.44 -18.13 -28.66
N THR A 324 14.30 -17.73 -29.59
CA THR A 324 13.95 -17.48 -30.98
C THR A 324 14.42 -18.63 -31.87
N PRO A 325 14.00 -18.69 -33.15
CA PRO A 325 14.53 -19.67 -34.12
C PRO A 325 16.05 -19.54 -34.36
N GLN A 326 16.65 -18.40 -34.01
CA GLN A 326 18.09 -18.20 -34.11
C GLN A 326 18.76 -18.73 -32.85
N GLU A 327 19.67 -19.70 -32.99
CA GLU A 327 20.39 -20.30 -31.90
C GLU A 327 21.16 -19.27 -31.05
N GLY A 328 20.95 -19.30 -29.73
CA GLY A 328 21.62 -18.41 -28.78
C GLY A 328 20.99 -17.00 -28.66
N GLU A 329 19.97 -16.70 -29.47
CA GLU A 329 19.25 -15.43 -29.35
C GLU A 329 18.09 -15.54 -28.34
N LEU A 330 18.13 -14.70 -27.31
CA LEU A 330 17.14 -14.67 -26.23
C LEU A 330 16.51 -13.29 -26.10
N PHE A 331 15.20 -13.26 -25.99
CA PHE A 331 14.43 -12.07 -25.64
C PHE A 331 13.80 -12.24 -24.24
N MET A 332 13.42 -11.12 -23.63
CA MET A 332 12.79 -11.09 -22.34
C MET A 332 11.63 -10.10 -22.35
N LEU A 333 10.51 -10.44 -21.69
CA LEU A 333 9.48 -9.48 -21.38
C LEU A 333 10.08 -8.42 -20.43
N LYS A 334 9.88 -7.15 -20.72
CA LYS A 334 10.47 -6.06 -19.92
C LYS A 334 9.91 -6.03 -18.51
N PRO A 335 10.75 -6.13 -17.47
CA PRO A 335 10.32 -5.97 -16.07
C PRO A 335 10.26 -4.49 -15.65
N MET A 336 10.92 -3.62 -16.40
CA MET A 336 10.99 -2.16 -16.25
C MET A 336 11.22 -1.47 -17.59
N ASN A 337 10.88 -0.16 -17.67
CA ASN A 337 11.02 0.64 -18.90
C ASN A 337 12.37 1.35 -19.02
N CYS A 338 13.07 1.59 -17.89
CA CYS A 338 14.30 2.38 -17.84
C CYS A 338 15.41 1.95 -18.83
N PRO A 339 15.68 0.65 -19.10
CA PRO A 339 16.72 0.28 -20.06
C PRO A 339 16.41 0.77 -21.46
N HIS A 340 15.14 0.75 -21.87
CA HIS A 340 14.72 1.24 -23.18
C HIS A 340 14.88 2.77 -23.31
N HIS A 341 14.58 3.52 -22.24
CA HIS A 341 14.76 4.98 -22.23
C HIS A 341 16.24 5.36 -22.29
N CYS A 342 17.13 4.57 -21.69
CA CYS A 342 18.58 4.75 -21.85
C CYS A 342 19.00 4.59 -23.34
N GLU A 343 18.45 3.60 -24.05
CA GLU A 343 18.73 3.42 -25.48
C GLU A 343 18.14 4.56 -26.32
N ILE A 344 16.94 5.08 -25.98
CA ILE A 344 16.38 6.26 -26.66
C ILE A 344 17.29 7.49 -26.44
N TYR A 345 17.81 7.71 -25.23
CA TYR A 345 18.75 8.80 -24.96
C TYR A 345 19.98 8.72 -25.88
N LYS A 346 20.52 7.52 -26.11
CA LYS A 346 21.71 7.25 -26.97
C LYS A 346 21.48 7.45 -28.47
N THR A 347 20.24 7.55 -28.93
CA THR A 347 19.94 7.65 -30.38
C THR A 347 20.57 8.87 -31.07
N LYS A 348 20.93 9.90 -30.29
CA LYS A 348 21.61 11.10 -30.82
C LYS A 348 22.62 11.65 -29.81
N PRO A 349 23.70 12.31 -30.27
CA PRO A 349 24.62 13.03 -29.39
C PRO A 349 23.87 14.10 -28.61
N ARG A 350 24.28 14.34 -27.36
CA ARG A 350 23.71 15.37 -26.47
C ARG A 350 24.76 16.36 -26.02
N SER A 351 24.33 17.59 -25.83
CA SER A 351 25.13 18.65 -25.17
C SER A 351 24.47 19.09 -23.87
N TYR A 352 25.18 19.83 -23.04
CA TYR A 352 24.65 20.40 -21.81
C TYR A 352 23.40 21.27 -22.03
N ARG A 353 23.23 21.84 -23.25
CA ARG A 353 22.07 22.65 -23.63
C ARG A 353 20.80 21.83 -23.88
N ASP A 354 20.96 20.54 -24.21
CA ASP A 354 19.85 19.64 -24.44
C ASP A 354 19.25 19.08 -23.14
N LEU A 355 19.95 19.26 -22.02
CA LEU A 355 19.56 18.75 -20.71
C LEU A 355 18.77 19.79 -19.89
N PRO A 356 17.72 19.40 -19.20
CA PRO A 356 17.29 18.03 -18.96
C PRO A 356 16.45 17.46 -20.12
N VAL A 357 16.68 16.18 -20.45
CA VAL A 357 15.82 15.39 -21.36
C VAL A 357 14.80 14.65 -20.49
N ARG A 358 13.51 14.80 -20.78
CA ARG A 358 12.42 14.20 -19.99
C ARG A 358 11.58 13.30 -20.91
N LEU A 359 11.77 11.97 -20.81
CA LEU A 359 11.03 10.96 -21.56
C LEU A 359 9.94 10.35 -20.70
N ALA A 360 8.71 10.24 -21.21
CA ALA A 360 7.59 9.66 -20.47
C ALA A 360 6.81 8.66 -21.33
N GLU A 361 6.36 7.57 -20.73
CA GLU A 361 5.44 6.61 -21.38
C GLU A 361 4.47 6.01 -20.35
N PHE A 362 3.31 5.57 -20.83
CA PHE A 362 2.51 4.58 -20.13
C PHE A 362 3.00 3.21 -20.58
N GLY A 363 4.06 2.74 -19.91
CA GLY A 363 4.79 1.55 -20.30
C GLY A 363 4.32 0.31 -19.57
N THR A 364 3.85 -0.71 -20.32
CA THR A 364 3.46 -1.98 -19.72
C THR A 364 4.68 -2.84 -19.43
N VAL A 365 4.79 -3.33 -18.21
CA VAL A 365 5.85 -4.19 -17.70
C VAL A 365 5.30 -5.50 -17.14
N TYR A 366 6.16 -6.51 -17.02
CA TYR A 366 5.77 -7.86 -16.67
C TYR A 366 6.66 -8.42 -15.57
N ARG A 367 6.02 -8.93 -14.48
CA ARG A 367 6.71 -9.59 -13.37
C ARG A 367 6.00 -10.88 -13.03
N TYR A 368 6.76 -11.94 -12.81
CA TYR A 368 6.18 -13.24 -12.45
C TYR A 368 5.91 -13.31 -10.95
N GLU A 369 4.90 -12.56 -10.51
CA GLU A 369 4.43 -12.65 -9.12
C GLU A 369 3.91 -14.06 -8.81
N GLN A 370 4.22 -14.57 -7.61
CA GLN A 370 3.76 -15.90 -7.19
C GLN A 370 2.23 -15.95 -7.08
N SER A 371 1.64 -17.12 -7.39
CA SER A 371 0.16 -17.24 -7.45
C SER A 371 -0.54 -16.88 -6.14
N GLY A 372 0.09 -17.16 -4.99
CA GLY A 372 -0.44 -16.81 -3.67
C GLY A 372 -0.42 -15.33 -3.32
N GLU A 373 0.31 -14.51 -4.07
CA GLU A 373 0.45 -13.08 -3.85
C GLU A 373 -0.51 -12.25 -4.72
N LEU A 374 -1.08 -12.84 -5.77
CA LEU A 374 -1.98 -12.15 -6.68
C LEU A 374 -3.27 -11.70 -5.98
N HIS A 375 -3.61 -10.42 -6.13
CA HIS A 375 -4.79 -9.85 -5.46
C HIS A 375 -5.47 -8.77 -6.31
N GLY A 376 -6.53 -9.14 -7.04
CA GLY A 376 -7.29 -8.21 -7.89
C GLY A 376 -6.36 -7.39 -8.80
N LEU A 377 -6.55 -6.07 -8.84
CA LEU A 377 -5.67 -5.14 -9.56
C LEU A 377 -4.47 -4.67 -8.72
N THR A 378 -4.45 -4.91 -7.39
CA THR A 378 -3.37 -4.39 -6.54
C THR A 378 -2.06 -5.16 -6.70
N ARG A 379 -2.11 -6.44 -7.07
CA ARG A 379 -0.93 -7.26 -7.38
C ARG A 379 -1.19 -8.17 -8.58
N VAL A 380 -0.56 -7.85 -9.69
CA VAL A 380 -0.77 -8.44 -11.02
C VAL A 380 0.56 -8.79 -11.68
N ARG A 381 0.53 -9.61 -12.73
CA ARG A 381 1.72 -10.02 -13.50
C ARG A 381 2.02 -9.13 -14.70
N GLY A 382 1.02 -8.43 -15.21
CA GLY A 382 1.17 -7.44 -16.27
C GLY A 382 0.51 -6.14 -15.83
N PHE A 383 1.27 -5.05 -15.78
CA PHE A 383 0.77 -3.75 -15.36
C PHE A 383 1.43 -2.61 -16.12
N THR A 384 0.74 -1.49 -16.17
CA THR A 384 1.22 -0.30 -16.86
C THR A 384 1.70 0.73 -15.85
N GLN A 385 2.93 1.21 -16.01
CA GLN A 385 3.48 2.32 -15.24
C GLN A 385 3.35 3.63 -16.02
N ASP A 386 3.00 4.70 -15.32
CA ASP A 386 3.11 6.08 -15.80
C ASP A 386 4.56 6.56 -15.68
N ASP A 387 5.44 5.84 -16.30
CA ASP A 387 6.87 5.88 -16.12
C ASP A 387 7.52 7.05 -16.87
N ALA A 388 8.45 7.72 -16.23
CA ALA A 388 9.27 8.70 -16.92
C ALA A 388 10.68 8.72 -16.36
N HIS A 389 11.61 9.07 -17.25
CA HIS A 389 13.02 9.14 -16.97
C HIS A 389 13.57 10.50 -17.43
N LEU A 390 14.14 11.22 -16.46
CA LEU A 390 14.77 12.49 -16.70
C LEU A 390 16.28 12.28 -16.72
N PHE A 391 16.94 12.76 -17.76
CA PHE A 391 18.39 12.76 -17.85
C PHE A 391 18.84 14.20 -17.68
N CYS A 392 19.53 14.49 -16.58
CA CYS A 392 19.89 15.85 -16.21
C CYS A 392 21.37 15.96 -15.79
N ARG A 393 21.86 17.18 -15.72
CA ARG A 393 23.18 17.46 -15.11
C ARG A 393 23.05 17.36 -13.60
N PRO A 394 24.16 17.10 -12.88
CA PRO A 394 24.16 17.06 -11.41
C PRO A 394 23.60 18.33 -10.75
N ASP A 395 23.85 19.50 -11.33
CA ASP A 395 23.36 20.79 -10.83
C ASP A 395 21.84 21.01 -11.04
N GLN A 396 21.21 20.20 -11.89
CA GLN A 396 19.76 20.26 -12.17
C GLN A 396 18.92 19.31 -11.33
N ILE A 397 19.54 18.36 -10.61
CA ILE A 397 18.81 17.29 -9.90
C ILE A 397 17.73 17.86 -8.99
N LYS A 398 18.09 18.84 -8.16
CA LYS A 398 17.20 19.43 -7.17
C LYS A 398 15.98 20.08 -7.81
N GLU A 399 16.17 20.91 -8.82
CA GLU A 399 15.06 21.59 -9.52
C GLU A 399 14.13 20.58 -10.18
N GLU A 400 14.69 19.59 -10.86
CA GLU A 400 13.90 18.55 -11.51
C GLU A 400 13.17 17.66 -10.50
N PHE A 401 13.78 17.35 -9.36
CA PHE A 401 13.15 16.59 -8.30
C PHE A 401 11.92 17.32 -7.72
N ILE A 402 12.04 18.62 -7.46
CA ILE A 402 10.94 19.46 -6.98
C ILE A 402 9.79 19.48 -8.00
N LYS A 403 10.07 19.65 -9.30
CA LYS A 403 9.05 19.60 -10.36
C LYS A 403 8.32 18.27 -10.41
N VAL A 404 9.01 17.17 -10.13
CA VAL A 404 8.36 15.85 -10.05
C VAL A 404 7.45 15.76 -8.83
N MET A 405 7.86 16.30 -7.69
CA MET A 405 7.01 16.37 -6.50
C MET A 405 5.73 17.18 -6.76
N ASP A 406 5.84 18.31 -7.45
CA ASP A 406 4.69 19.14 -7.83
C ASP A 406 3.68 18.34 -8.65
N ILE A 407 4.14 17.55 -9.63
CA ILE A 407 3.26 16.69 -10.44
C ILE A 407 2.52 15.68 -9.54
N ILE A 408 3.19 15.07 -8.57
CA ILE A 408 2.57 14.12 -7.64
C ILE A 408 1.51 14.81 -6.79
N PHE A 409 1.79 16.00 -6.26
CA PHE A 409 0.83 16.75 -5.44
C PHE A 409 -0.39 17.22 -6.25
N ILE A 410 -0.21 17.61 -7.52
CA ILE A 410 -1.32 17.92 -8.42
C ILE A 410 -2.26 16.72 -8.56
N ILE A 411 -1.70 15.53 -8.77
CA ILE A 411 -2.48 14.29 -8.91
C ILE A 411 -3.23 13.96 -7.61
N PHE A 412 -2.54 13.98 -6.48
CA PHE A 412 -3.15 13.64 -5.19
C PHE A 412 -4.30 14.59 -4.86
N LYS A 413 -4.10 15.88 -5.11
CA LYS A 413 -5.15 16.88 -4.90
C LYS A 413 -6.35 16.69 -5.82
N ALA A 414 -6.13 16.43 -7.11
CA ALA A 414 -7.21 16.22 -8.09
C ALA A 414 -8.09 15.00 -7.78
N LEU A 415 -7.58 14.04 -7.00
CA LEU A 415 -8.24 12.79 -6.65
C LEU A 415 -8.57 12.67 -5.14
N ASP A 416 -8.45 13.79 -4.40
CA ASP A 416 -8.77 13.90 -2.97
C ASP A 416 -7.93 12.97 -2.06
N PHE A 417 -6.69 12.66 -2.45
CA PHE A 417 -5.73 11.97 -1.60
C PHE A 417 -5.02 12.95 -0.67
N ASN A 418 -5.75 13.45 0.34
CA ASN A 418 -5.27 14.51 1.24
C ASN A 418 -4.38 14.00 2.39
N GLN A 419 -4.32 12.69 2.61
CA GLN A 419 -3.52 12.07 3.67
C GLN A 419 -2.45 11.17 3.06
N PHE A 420 -1.20 11.61 3.14
CA PHE A 420 -0.05 10.82 2.73
C PHE A 420 1.13 11.05 3.67
N GLU A 421 2.02 10.07 3.69
CA GLU A 421 3.31 10.10 4.36
C GLU A 421 4.41 9.98 3.31
N ALA A 422 5.51 10.70 3.48
CA ALA A 422 6.65 10.62 2.58
C ALA A 422 7.78 9.83 3.25
N GLN A 423 8.24 8.78 2.59
CA GLN A 423 9.26 7.87 3.08
C GLN A 423 10.50 7.95 2.20
N ILE A 424 11.65 8.30 2.79
CA ILE A 424 12.95 8.21 2.12
C ILE A 424 13.49 6.80 2.34
N SER A 425 13.58 6.04 1.26
CA SER A 425 14.06 4.65 1.29
C SER A 425 15.52 4.61 0.87
N LEU A 426 16.40 4.32 1.83
CA LEU A 426 17.86 4.27 1.66
C LEU A 426 18.35 2.82 1.56
N ARG A 427 19.60 2.64 1.12
CA ARG A 427 20.25 1.31 1.09
C ARG A 427 20.42 0.73 2.48
N ASP A 428 20.45 -0.60 2.57
CA ASP A 428 20.82 -1.32 3.79
C ASP A 428 22.35 -1.27 3.97
N PRO A 429 22.86 -0.61 5.01
CA PRO A 429 24.31 -0.53 5.25
C PRO A 429 24.95 -1.90 5.54
N ASN A 430 24.14 -2.88 5.97
CA ASN A 430 24.61 -4.24 6.34
C ASN A 430 24.49 -5.26 5.21
N ASN A 431 23.85 -4.91 4.09
CA ASN A 431 23.63 -5.82 2.95
C ASN A 431 23.90 -5.12 1.61
N LYS A 432 25.16 -4.74 1.40
CA LYS A 432 25.58 -4.00 0.20
C LYS A 432 25.48 -4.83 -1.09
N GLU A 433 25.50 -6.15 -1.02
CA GLU A 433 25.39 -7.04 -2.20
C GLU A 433 24.03 -6.95 -2.91
N LYS A 434 23.00 -6.47 -2.20
CA LYS A 434 21.68 -6.19 -2.78
C LYS A 434 21.72 -5.12 -3.87
N TYR A 435 22.70 -4.22 -3.85
CA TYR A 435 22.77 -3.00 -4.64
C TYR A 435 23.87 -3.04 -5.71
N ILE A 436 23.72 -2.27 -6.77
CA ILE A 436 24.72 -2.08 -7.84
C ILE A 436 25.39 -0.72 -7.71
N GLY A 437 26.59 -0.57 -8.29
CA GLY A 437 27.32 0.70 -8.35
C GLY A 437 28.28 0.91 -7.18
N SER A 438 28.93 2.08 -7.16
CA SER A 438 29.90 2.46 -6.14
C SER A 438 29.24 3.11 -4.92
N ASP A 439 29.89 3.02 -3.76
CA ASP A 439 29.44 3.73 -2.55
C ASP A 439 29.35 5.26 -2.79
N GLU A 440 30.27 5.83 -3.58
CA GLU A 440 30.26 7.26 -3.93
C GLU A 440 29.00 7.68 -4.67
N ASN A 441 28.54 6.87 -5.65
CA ASN A 441 27.30 7.13 -6.38
C ASN A 441 26.08 7.07 -5.45
N TRP A 442 26.07 6.11 -4.52
CA TRP A 442 25.03 5.98 -3.54
C TRP A 442 24.96 7.16 -2.56
N ASP A 443 26.11 7.57 -2.01
CA ASP A 443 26.20 8.71 -1.09
C ASP A 443 25.68 10.00 -1.75
N LYS A 444 26.06 10.26 -3.01
CA LYS A 444 25.56 11.41 -3.78
C LYS A 444 24.05 11.37 -3.99
N ALA A 445 23.50 10.19 -4.36
CA ALA A 445 22.09 10.03 -4.62
C ALA A 445 21.25 10.16 -3.34
N GLU A 446 21.67 9.54 -2.24
CA GLU A 446 21.01 9.62 -0.94
C GLU A 446 20.99 11.06 -0.40
N GLN A 447 22.12 11.75 -0.48
CA GLN A 447 22.23 13.15 -0.08
C GLN A 447 21.32 14.05 -0.91
N ALA A 448 21.28 13.89 -2.23
CA ALA A 448 20.46 14.70 -3.13
C ALA A 448 18.96 14.59 -2.79
N ILE A 449 18.44 13.40 -2.48
CA ILE A 449 17.04 13.20 -2.07
C ILE A 449 16.78 13.88 -0.72
N ILE A 450 17.64 13.68 0.28
CA ILE A 450 17.48 14.24 1.62
C ILE A 450 17.48 15.77 1.55
N GLU A 451 18.41 16.38 0.81
CA GLU A 451 18.50 17.83 0.64
C GLU A 451 17.25 18.40 -0.04
N ALA A 452 16.78 17.78 -1.15
CA ALA A 452 15.57 18.20 -1.85
C ALA A 452 14.32 18.13 -0.95
N CYS A 453 14.16 17.07 -0.16
CA CYS A 453 13.05 16.96 0.78
C CYS A 453 13.11 18.02 1.90
N ASN A 454 14.29 18.27 2.46
CA ASN A 454 14.47 19.28 3.52
C ASN A 454 14.13 20.69 3.03
N GLU A 455 14.53 21.05 1.81
CA GLU A 455 14.26 22.38 1.26
C GLU A 455 12.80 22.63 0.94
N THR A 456 12.05 21.59 0.54
CA THR A 456 10.63 21.70 0.30
C THR A 456 9.79 21.70 1.59
N GLY A 457 10.43 21.46 2.74
CA GLY A 457 9.75 21.34 4.03
C GLY A 457 8.84 20.11 4.14
N LEU A 458 9.02 19.13 3.24
CA LEU A 458 8.27 17.88 3.26
C LEU A 458 8.67 17.07 4.49
N LYS A 459 7.69 16.73 5.33
CA LYS A 459 7.92 15.84 6.47
C LYS A 459 8.15 14.42 5.97
N THR A 460 9.34 13.91 6.20
CA THR A 460 9.75 12.57 5.78
C THR A 460 10.21 11.74 6.97
N HIS A 461 10.15 10.43 6.82
CA HIS A 461 10.86 9.48 7.67
C HIS A 461 11.80 8.64 6.80
N ILE A 462 12.87 8.13 7.40
CA ILE A 462 13.89 7.35 6.70
C ILE A 462 13.71 5.88 7.03
N GLU A 463 13.70 5.04 5.97
CA GLU A 463 13.70 3.58 6.07
C GLU A 463 14.92 3.01 5.35
N TYR A 464 15.68 2.17 6.04
CA TYR A 464 16.86 1.50 5.50
C TYR A 464 16.49 0.14 4.91
N GLY A 465 17.12 -0.22 3.78
CA GLY A 465 16.89 -1.52 3.13
C GLY A 465 15.80 -1.54 2.07
N GLU A 466 14.99 -0.48 1.98
CA GLU A 466 13.85 -0.35 1.07
C GLU A 466 14.20 0.36 -0.26
N ALA A 467 15.46 0.78 -0.45
CA ALA A 467 15.92 1.37 -1.71
C ALA A 467 15.80 0.38 -2.89
N ALA A 468 15.63 0.90 -4.11
CA ALA A 468 15.80 0.09 -5.31
C ALA A 468 17.25 -0.39 -5.44
N PHE A 469 17.47 -1.47 -6.20
CA PHE A 469 18.84 -2.02 -6.31
C PHE A 469 19.84 -1.07 -7.01
N TYR A 470 19.35 -0.04 -7.70
CA TYR A 470 20.14 0.93 -8.47
C TYR A 470 20.15 2.35 -7.87
N GLY A 471 19.30 2.67 -6.91
CA GLY A 471 19.25 3.99 -6.30
C GLY A 471 18.25 4.14 -5.16
N PRO A 472 18.42 5.18 -4.31
CA PRO A 472 17.48 5.52 -3.25
C PRO A 472 16.18 6.09 -3.82
N LYS A 473 15.11 6.07 -2.99
CA LYS A 473 13.76 6.51 -3.40
C LYS A 473 13.12 7.43 -2.37
N LEU A 474 12.26 8.31 -2.89
CA LEU A 474 11.20 8.95 -2.12
C LEU A 474 9.88 8.29 -2.50
N ASP A 475 9.25 7.60 -1.56
CA ASP A 475 7.96 6.93 -1.73
C ASP A 475 6.86 7.73 -1.05
N PHE A 476 5.71 7.84 -1.72
CA PHE A 476 4.52 8.46 -1.16
C PHE A 476 3.52 7.38 -0.76
N MET A 477 3.34 7.24 0.57
CA MET A 477 2.41 6.32 1.19
C MET A 477 1.08 7.03 1.40
N VAL A 478 0.12 6.79 0.52
CA VAL A 478 -1.21 7.42 0.59
C VAL A 478 -2.12 6.60 1.51
N LYS A 479 -2.91 7.29 2.33
CA LYS A 479 -3.99 6.68 3.10
C LYS A 479 -5.30 6.80 2.33
N ASP A 480 -5.95 5.69 2.08
CA ASP A 480 -7.27 5.68 1.47
C ASP A 480 -8.36 6.12 2.47
N ALA A 481 -9.61 6.23 2.01
CA ALA A 481 -10.74 6.63 2.86
C ALA A 481 -11.02 5.67 4.05
N LEU A 482 -10.38 4.51 4.07
CA LEU A 482 -10.46 3.50 5.14
C LEU A 482 -9.22 3.50 6.03
N GLY A 483 -8.28 4.44 5.81
CA GLY A 483 -7.04 4.57 6.55
C GLY A 483 -5.96 3.54 6.20
N ARG A 484 -6.13 2.74 5.12
CA ARG A 484 -5.12 1.78 4.68
C ARG A 484 -4.01 2.50 3.92
N ARG A 485 -2.76 2.09 4.14
CA ARG A 485 -1.58 2.67 3.50
C ARG A 485 -1.28 1.99 2.18
N TRP A 486 -1.05 2.79 1.14
CA TRP A 486 -0.70 2.34 -0.20
C TRP A 486 0.49 3.12 -0.75
N GLN A 487 1.52 2.42 -1.16
CA GLN A 487 2.62 3.05 -1.92
C GLN A 487 2.11 3.33 -3.34
N LEU A 488 2.00 4.59 -3.68
CA LEU A 488 1.61 5.07 -5.01
C LEU A 488 2.79 5.77 -5.70
N GLY A 489 2.97 7.06 -5.50
CA GLY A 489 4.03 7.83 -6.16
C GLY A 489 5.43 7.45 -5.70
N THR A 490 6.38 7.41 -6.63
CA THR A 490 7.79 7.15 -6.34
C THR A 490 8.69 8.06 -7.20
N ILE A 491 9.76 8.59 -6.59
CA ILE A 491 10.85 9.32 -7.26
C ILE A 491 12.17 8.65 -6.85
N GLN A 492 13.08 8.42 -7.82
CA GLN A 492 14.36 7.76 -7.56
C GLN A 492 15.49 8.54 -8.23
N VAL A 493 16.63 8.66 -7.58
CA VAL A 493 17.85 9.25 -8.15
C VAL A 493 18.85 8.15 -8.44
N ASP A 494 19.35 8.11 -9.68
CA ASP A 494 20.16 7.02 -10.19
C ASP A 494 21.39 7.54 -10.93
N TYR A 495 22.56 7.23 -10.40
CA TYR A 495 23.86 7.45 -11.03
C TYR A 495 24.38 6.19 -11.72
N ASN A 496 23.78 5.02 -11.44
CA ASN A 496 24.31 3.72 -11.82
C ASN A 496 23.92 3.28 -13.23
N LEU A 497 22.64 3.43 -13.62
CA LEU A 497 22.21 3.11 -14.97
C LEU A 497 22.88 3.99 -16.03
N PRO A 498 23.01 5.33 -15.88
CA PRO A 498 23.79 6.14 -16.79
C PRO A 498 25.22 5.65 -16.98
N GLU A 499 25.89 5.19 -15.93
CA GLU A 499 27.23 4.61 -16.01
C GLU A 499 27.24 3.29 -16.78
N ARG A 500 26.35 2.36 -16.44
CA ARG A 500 26.27 1.02 -17.07
C ARG A 500 25.91 1.08 -18.56
N PHE A 501 25.11 2.07 -18.96
CA PHE A 501 24.76 2.32 -20.37
C PHE A 501 25.73 3.25 -21.07
N GLU A 502 26.79 3.71 -20.38
CA GLU A 502 27.77 4.65 -20.94
C GLU A 502 27.13 5.90 -21.55
N LEU A 503 26.10 6.44 -20.86
CA LEU A 503 25.40 7.65 -21.33
C LEU A 503 26.31 8.86 -21.17
N GLU A 504 26.33 9.76 -22.17
CA GLU A 504 27.19 10.93 -22.19
C GLU A 504 26.48 12.16 -22.72
N TYR A 505 26.95 13.34 -22.27
CA TYR A 505 26.70 14.62 -22.92
C TYR A 505 27.99 15.44 -23.01
N THR A 506 28.09 16.34 -23.97
CA THR A 506 29.21 17.27 -24.10
C THR A 506 28.96 18.50 -23.22
N GLY A 507 29.85 18.76 -22.27
CA GLY A 507 29.77 19.92 -21.36
C GLY A 507 30.16 21.24 -22.02
N GLU A 508 30.08 22.32 -21.27
CA GLU A 508 30.57 23.67 -21.68
C GLU A 508 32.07 23.68 -21.93
N ASP A 509 32.79 22.82 -21.25
CA ASP A 509 34.23 22.58 -21.35
C ASP A 509 34.63 21.73 -22.57
N ASN A 510 33.68 21.38 -23.44
CA ASN A 510 33.86 20.45 -24.56
C ASN A 510 34.32 19.04 -24.16
N GLN A 511 34.21 18.65 -22.86
CA GLN A 511 34.51 17.32 -22.41
C GLN A 511 33.23 16.48 -22.31
N LYS A 512 33.40 15.14 -22.26
CA LYS A 512 32.31 14.19 -22.05
C LYS A 512 32.00 14.08 -20.56
N HIS A 513 30.75 14.29 -20.22
CA HIS A 513 30.21 14.14 -18.88
C HIS A 513 29.09 13.11 -18.84
N ARG A 514 28.83 12.56 -17.68
CA ARG A 514 27.76 11.57 -17.46
C ARG A 514 26.54 12.27 -16.88
N PRO A 515 25.34 12.08 -17.47
CA PRO A 515 24.12 12.58 -16.88
C PRO A 515 23.73 11.78 -15.63
N VAL A 516 22.90 12.38 -14.78
CA VAL A 516 22.19 11.70 -13.71
C VAL A 516 20.79 11.39 -14.18
N MET A 517 20.24 10.27 -13.74
CA MET A 517 18.89 9.84 -14.13
C MET A 517 17.94 9.97 -12.93
N ILE A 518 16.77 10.56 -13.17
CA ILE A 518 15.67 10.57 -12.20
C ILE A 518 14.55 9.71 -12.78
N HIS A 519 14.15 8.69 -12.05
CA HIS A 519 12.98 7.87 -12.35
C HIS A 519 11.78 8.41 -11.59
N ARG A 520 10.62 8.45 -12.22
CA ARG A 520 9.40 8.81 -11.51
C ARG A 520 8.18 8.08 -12.07
N ALA A 521 7.28 7.69 -11.18
CA ALA A 521 5.98 7.12 -11.51
C ALA A 521 4.96 7.65 -10.47
N PRO A 522 4.25 8.76 -10.76
CA PRO A 522 3.27 9.35 -9.85
C PRO A 522 2.10 8.45 -9.47
N PHE A 523 1.53 7.73 -10.43
CA PHE A 523 0.52 6.70 -10.15
C PHE A 523 1.17 5.38 -9.69
N GLY A 524 2.39 5.12 -10.12
CA GLY A 524 3.07 3.84 -9.99
C GLY A 524 2.51 2.81 -10.97
N SER A 525 1.82 1.78 -10.50
CA SER A 525 1.04 0.87 -11.34
C SER A 525 -0.37 1.42 -11.54
N MET A 526 -0.79 1.62 -12.78
CA MET A 526 -2.16 2.05 -13.13
C MET A 526 -3.21 1.10 -12.58
N GLU A 527 -2.93 -0.19 -12.59
CA GLU A 527 -3.81 -1.23 -12.06
C GLU A 527 -4.00 -1.05 -10.55
N ARG A 528 -2.91 -0.93 -9.78
CA ARG A 528 -2.95 -0.67 -8.35
C ARG A 528 -3.60 0.67 -8.03
N PHE A 529 -3.24 1.70 -8.77
CA PHE A 529 -3.79 3.03 -8.58
C PHE A 529 -5.31 3.05 -8.77
N VAL A 530 -5.81 2.43 -9.84
CA VAL A 530 -7.26 2.32 -10.09
C VAL A 530 -7.94 1.48 -9.01
N ALA A 531 -7.33 0.39 -8.52
CA ALA A 531 -7.86 -0.37 -7.39
C ALA A 531 -8.04 0.51 -6.15
N VAL A 532 -6.99 1.24 -5.77
CA VAL A 532 -7.01 2.16 -4.62
C VAL A 532 -8.04 3.27 -4.82
N LEU A 533 -8.12 3.84 -6.02
CA LEU A 533 -9.09 4.88 -6.37
C LEU A 533 -10.55 4.36 -6.28
N ILE A 534 -10.84 3.15 -6.77
CA ILE A 534 -12.15 2.53 -6.62
C ILE A 534 -12.52 2.37 -5.14
N GLU A 535 -11.61 1.89 -4.31
CA GLU A 535 -11.84 1.68 -2.88
C GLU A 535 -11.95 3.01 -2.12
N HIS A 536 -11.13 4.01 -2.49
CA HIS A 536 -11.17 5.35 -1.91
C HIS A 536 -12.51 6.05 -2.19
N THR A 537 -12.95 6.07 -3.44
CA THR A 537 -14.20 6.73 -3.86
C THR A 537 -15.45 5.88 -3.63
N GLY A 538 -15.30 4.58 -3.33
CA GLY A 538 -16.40 3.61 -3.36
C GLY A 538 -17.01 3.49 -4.76
N GLY A 539 -16.23 3.77 -5.82
CA GLY A 539 -16.66 3.77 -7.22
C GLY A 539 -17.47 5.01 -7.65
N LYS A 540 -17.60 6.01 -6.79
CA LYS A 540 -18.20 7.32 -7.12
C LYS A 540 -17.09 8.26 -7.59
N PHE A 541 -16.75 8.15 -8.85
CA PHE A 541 -15.67 8.95 -9.43
C PHE A 541 -16.07 10.42 -9.61
N PRO A 542 -15.10 11.36 -9.55
CA PRO A 542 -15.31 12.74 -9.98
C PRO A 542 -15.87 12.79 -11.41
N LEU A 543 -16.65 13.81 -11.74
CA LEU A 543 -17.35 13.91 -13.03
C LEU A 543 -16.41 13.79 -14.24
N TRP A 544 -15.23 14.42 -14.18
CA TRP A 544 -14.23 14.35 -15.25
C TRP A 544 -13.71 12.93 -15.49
N LEU A 545 -13.72 12.10 -14.46
CA LEU A 545 -13.16 10.73 -14.48
C LEU A 545 -14.24 9.65 -14.68
N ALA A 546 -15.50 9.96 -14.40
CA ALA A 546 -16.60 9.00 -14.51
C ALA A 546 -16.64 8.36 -15.91
N PRO A 547 -16.65 7.00 -16.05
CA PRO A 547 -16.76 6.36 -17.37
C PRO A 547 -17.99 6.79 -18.15
N ASP A 548 -19.14 6.81 -17.49
CA ASP A 548 -20.39 7.40 -17.98
C ASP A 548 -20.71 8.60 -17.08
N GLN A 549 -20.79 9.79 -17.67
CA GLN A 549 -21.09 11.03 -16.94
C GLN A 549 -22.59 11.23 -16.80
N VAL A 550 -23.33 10.76 -17.80
CA VAL A 550 -24.77 11.01 -17.95
C VAL A 550 -25.51 9.75 -18.40
N ALA A 551 -26.63 9.43 -17.76
CA ALA A 551 -27.60 8.48 -18.30
C ALA A 551 -28.90 9.20 -18.67
N ILE A 552 -29.37 9.02 -19.90
CA ILE A 552 -30.60 9.57 -20.43
C ILE A 552 -31.70 8.52 -20.30
N LEU A 553 -32.77 8.86 -19.60
CA LEU A 553 -33.84 7.92 -19.17
C LEU A 553 -35.16 8.33 -19.77
N PRO A 554 -35.58 7.81 -20.95
CA PRO A 554 -36.89 8.04 -21.48
C PRO A 554 -37.95 7.35 -20.59
N ILE A 555 -39.03 8.11 -20.27
CA ILE A 555 -40.13 7.62 -19.41
C ILE A 555 -40.96 6.51 -20.09
N SER A 556 -40.95 6.47 -21.42
CA SER A 556 -41.54 5.43 -22.25
C SER A 556 -40.82 5.36 -23.60
N GLU A 557 -40.97 4.26 -24.32
CA GLU A 557 -40.36 4.03 -25.65
C GLU A 557 -40.71 5.11 -26.67
N ARG A 558 -41.84 5.79 -26.53
CA ARG A 558 -42.25 6.91 -27.40
C ARG A 558 -41.29 8.10 -27.40
N PHE A 559 -40.46 8.22 -26.36
CA PHE A 559 -39.45 9.28 -26.22
C PHE A 559 -38.04 8.84 -26.50
N ASN A 560 -37.82 7.59 -26.99
CA ASN A 560 -36.50 7.09 -27.35
C ASN A 560 -35.82 7.94 -28.42
N ASP A 561 -36.55 8.37 -29.45
CA ASP A 561 -36.00 9.23 -30.50
C ASP A 561 -35.47 10.56 -29.94
N TYR A 562 -36.21 11.16 -28.98
CA TYR A 562 -35.73 12.34 -28.30
C TYR A 562 -34.54 12.07 -27.39
N ALA A 563 -34.54 10.95 -26.66
CA ALA A 563 -33.38 10.53 -25.86
C ALA A 563 -32.12 10.35 -26.70
N PHE A 564 -32.22 9.74 -27.89
CA PHE A 564 -31.09 9.62 -28.82
C PHE A 564 -30.67 10.95 -29.43
N LYS A 565 -31.60 11.92 -29.62
CA LYS A 565 -31.27 13.28 -30.01
C LYS A 565 -30.45 13.98 -28.91
N VAL A 566 -30.85 13.86 -27.65
CA VAL A 566 -30.10 14.38 -26.50
C VAL A 566 -28.71 13.75 -26.44
N LEU A 567 -28.59 12.42 -26.64
CA LEU A 567 -27.31 11.72 -26.68
C LEU A 567 -26.37 12.30 -27.74
N LYS A 568 -26.87 12.52 -28.95
CA LYS A 568 -26.08 13.10 -30.05
C LYS A 568 -25.63 14.53 -29.73
N GLU A 569 -26.48 15.34 -29.13
CA GLU A 569 -26.12 16.68 -28.71
C GLU A 569 -25.01 16.69 -27.66
N LEU A 570 -25.12 15.85 -26.63
CA LEU A 570 -24.09 15.71 -25.61
C LEU A 570 -22.77 15.19 -26.19
N ALA A 571 -22.83 14.28 -27.18
CA ALA A 571 -21.64 13.75 -27.84
C ALA A 571 -20.86 14.83 -28.64
N LEU A 572 -21.53 15.88 -29.16
CA LEU A 572 -20.85 17.02 -29.80
C LEU A 572 -19.98 17.82 -28.83
N HIS A 573 -20.23 17.68 -27.53
CA HIS A 573 -19.48 18.29 -26.44
C HIS A 573 -18.53 17.32 -25.73
N ASP A 574 -18.26 16.14 -26.32
CA ASP A 574 -17.43 15.07 -25.72
C ASP A 574 -17.94 14.60 -24.33
N ILE A 575 -19.22 14.79 -24.01
CA ILE A 575 -19.84 14.33 -22.79
C ILE A 575 -20.19 12.83 -22.94
N ARG A 576 -19.65 12.01 -22.07
CA ARG A 576 -19.85 10.55 -22.07
C ARG A 576 -21.24 10.21 -21.51
N ALA A 577 -22.17 9.93 -22.41
CA ALA A 577 -23.55 9.66 -22.07
C ALA A 577 -24.03 8.32 -22.65
N LEU A 578 -25.04 7.73 -22.02
CA LEU A 578 -25.75 6.55 -22.52
C LEU A 578 -27.27 6.77 -22.45
N VAL A 579 -28.03 6.02 -23.25
CA VAL A 579 -29.49 5.98 -23.19
C VAL A 579 -29.92 4.66 -22.56
N ASP A 580 -30.76 4.69 -21.54
CA ASP A 580 -31.42 3.50 -20.99
C ASP A 580 -32.82 3.36 -21.63
N ASP A 581 -32.84 2.76 -22.83
CA ASP A 581 -34.04 2.56 -23.64
C ASP A 581 -34.85 1.32 -23.29
N ARG A 582 -34.48 0.60 -22.20
CA ARG A 582 -35.18 -0.60 -21.76
C ARG A 582 -36.68 -0.31 -21.49
N ALA A 583 -37.54 -1.27 -21.83
CA ALA A 583 -38.98 -1.21 -21.54
C ALA A 583 -39.25 -1.45 -20.04
N GLU A 584 -38.79 -0.49 -19.18
CA GLU A 584 -38.88 -0.56 -17.72
C GLU A 584 -39.49 0.73 -17.14
N LYS A 585 -40.09 0.62 -15.95
CA LYS A 585 -40.60 1.79 -15.22
C LYS A 585 -39.47 2.77 -14.89
N ILE A 586 -39.72 4.05 -15.02
CA ILE A 586 -38.72 5.12 -14.80
C ILE A 586 -38.02 5.01 -13.43
N GLY A 587 -38.77 4.67 -12.36
CA GLY A 587 -38.17 4.48 -11.03
C GLY A 587 -37.14 3.35 -10.97
N ARG A 588 -37.32 2.29 -11.79
CA ARG A 588 -36.34 1.20 -11.90
C ARG A 588 -35.11 1.66 -12.69
N LYS A 589 -35.31 2.35 -13.81
CA LYS A 589 -34.20 2.94 -14.58
C LYS A 589 -33.35 3.87 -13.73
N ILE A 590 -34.00 4.76 -12.94
CA ILE A 590 -33.30 5.66 -12.00
C ILE A 590 -32.44 4.85 -11.02
N ARG A 591 -33.08 3.88 -10.31
CA ARG A 591 -32.37 3.05 -9.33
C ARG A 591 -31.20 2.29 -9.93
N ASP A 592 -31.39 1.67 -11.09
CA ASP A 592 -30.35 0.84 -11.74
C ASP A 592 -29.15 1.71 -12.16
N ASN A 593 -29.38 2.95 -12.64
CA ASN A 593 -28.31 3.85 -13.04
C ASN A 593 -27.67 4.56 -11.83
N GLU A 594 -28.39 4.80 -10.74
CA GLU A 594 -27.82 5.21 -9.46
C GLU A 594 -26.89 4.14 -8.88
N LEU A 595 -27.25 2.84 -8.99
CA LEU A 595 -26.37 1.72 -8.59
C LEU A 595 -25.10 1.64 -9.44
N LYS A 596 -25.17 2.05 -10.72
CA LYS A 596 -23.98 2.21 -11.59
C LYS A 596 -23.16 3.46 -11.27
N ARG A 597 -23.56 4.24 -10.27
CA ARG A 597 -22.87 5.45 -9.78
C ARG A 597 -22.66 6.50 -10.86
N ILE A 598 -23.62 6.62 -11.81
CA ILE A 598 -23.59 7.65 -12.86
C ILE A 598 -23.93 9.00 -12.24
N PRO A 599 -23.07 10.04 -12.42
CA PRO A 599 -23.23 11.33 -11.75
C PRO A 599 -24.55 12.04 -12.09
N TYR A 600 -24.95 12.07 -13.38
CA TYR A 600 -26.14 12.75 -13.85
C TYR A 600 -27.13 11.79 -14.51
N LEU A 601 -28.42 11.92 -14.17
CA LEU A 601 -29.50 11.23 -14.83
C LEU A 601 -30.42 12.30 -15.48
N LEU A 602 -30.67 12.17 -16.77
CA LEU A 602 -31.57 13.05 -17.54
C LEU A 602 -32.86 12.31 -17.85
N ILE A 603 -33.95 12.73 -17.22
CA ILE A 603 -35.25 12.17 -17.49
C ILE A 603 -35.88 12.95 -18.64
N VAL A 604 -36.42 12.21 -19.63
CA VAL A 604 -37.03 12.79 -20.81
C VAL A 604 -38.43 12.19 -21.04
N GLY A 605 -39.41 13.05 -21.17
CA GLY A 605 -40.79 12.73 -21.41
C GLY A 605 -41.41 13.66 -22.47
N GLU A 606 -42.71 13.77 -22.48
CA GLU A 606 -43.49 14.58 -23.44
C GLU A 606 -43.10 16.07 -23.34
N LYS A 607 -43.14 16.62 -22.13
CA LYS A 607 -42.77 18.00 -21.87
C LYS A 607 -41.38 18.37 -22.31
N GLU A 608 -40.40 17.52 -21.95
CA GLU A 608 -38.99 17.72 -22.30
C GLU A 608 -38.77 17.65 -23.83
N ALA A 609 -39.51 16.74 -24.52
CA ALA A 609 -39.42 16.58 -25.96
C ALA A 609 -40.02 17.79 -26.70
N GLU A 610 -41.17 18.36 -26.20
CA GLU A 610 -41.80 19.55 -26.78
C GLU A 610 -41.02 20.84 -26.55
N GLU A 611 -40.48 21.00 -25.32
CA GLU A 611 -39.75 22.20 -24.91
C GLU A 611 -38.25 22.17 -25.30
N GLY A 612 -37.72 21.03 -25.72
CA GLY A 612 -36.29 20.84 -26.00
C GLY A 612 -35.44 20.97 -24.74
N THR A 613 -35.91 20.39 -23.62
CA THR A 613 -35.30 20.42 -22.30
C THR A 613 -34.95 19.00 -21.80
N VAL A 614 -34.29 18.91 -20.67
CA VAL A 614 -34.04 17.70 -19.93
C VAL A 614 -34.32 17.92 -18.45
N SER A 615 -34.93 16.96 -17.77
CA SER A 615 -35.13 17.00 -16.32
C SER A 615 -33.94 16.36 -15.65
N VAL A 616 -33.18 17.13 -14.88
CA VAL A 616 -31.86 16.73 -14.35
C VAL A 616 -31.96 16.16 -12.94
N ARG A 617 -31.34 15.02 -12.70
CA ARG A 617 -31.12 14.48 -11.36
C ARG A 617 -29.61 14.30 -11.13
N ILE A 618 -29.17 14.66 -9.94
CA ILE A 618 -27.79 14.42 -9.49
C ILE A 618 -27.79 13.23 -8.53
N GLN A 619 -26.85 12.32 -8.70
CA GLN A 619 -26.69 11.16 -7.84
C GLN A 619 -26.59 11.58 -6.36
N GLY A 620 -27.49 11.03 -5.52
CA GLY A 620 -27.53 11.31 -4.09
C GLY A 620 -28.14 12.66 -3.68
N GLN A 621 -28.44 13.54 -4.64
CA GLN A 621 -29.06 14.86 -4.38
C GLN A 621 -30.49 14.96 -4.92
N GLY A 622 -30.86 14.05 -5.82
CA GLY A 622 -32.22 14.00 -6.38
C GLY A 622 -32.47 15.00 -7.50
N ASP A 623 -33.73 15.37 -7.69
CA ASP A 623 -34.22 16.20 -8.78
C ASP A 623 -33.73 17.66 -8.64
N GLN A 624 -33.23 18.24 -9.73
CA GLN A 624 -32.69 19.59 -9.83
C GLN A 624 -33.55 20.49 -10.76
N GLY A 625 -34.64 19.95 -11.30
CA GLY A 625 -35.51 20.66 -12.25
C GLY A 625 -35.12 20.46 -13.71
N SER A 626 -35.77 21.18 -14.62
CA SER A 626 -35.59 21.09 -16.06
C SER A 626 -34.80 22.25 -16.62
N GLU A 627 -33.90 21.97 -17.57
CA GLU A 627 -33.11 22.98 -18.28
C GLU A 627 -32.91 22.63 -19.75
N LYS A 628 -32.49 23.59 -20.56
CA LYS A 628 -32.14 23.36 -21.97
C LYS A 628 -30.90 22.48 -22.08
N ILE A 629 -30.84 21.60 -23.09
CA ILE A 629 -29.72 20.66 -23.31
C ILE A 629 -28.39 21.40 -23.37
N GLY A 630 -28.28 22.50 -24.13
CA GLY A 630 -27.04 23.27 -24.24
C GLY A 630 -26.59 23.90 -22.90
N ILE A 631 -27.52 24.37 -22.06
CA ILE A 631 -27.19 24.91 -20.74
C ILE A 631 -26.65 23.79 -19.83
N PHE A 632 -27.28 22.61 -19.88
CA PHE A 632 -26.77 21.43 -19.17
C PHE A 632 -25.37 21.04 -19.65
N ALA A 633 -25.14 20.97 -20.95
CA ALA A 633 -23.85 20.65 -21.52
C ALA A 633 -22.76 21.64 -21.08
N ASP A 634 -23.03 22.95 -21.18
CA ASP A 634 -22.11 24.00 -20.72
C ASP A 634 -21.77 23.87 -19.22
N ARG A 635 -22.75 23.51 -18.40
CA ARG A 635 -22.55 23.32 -16.96
C ARG A 635 -21.65 22.11 -16.70
N VAL A 636 -21.89 20.98 -17.36
CA VAL A 636 -21.05 19.77 -17.26
C VAL A 636 -19.62 20.07 -17.69
N LEU A 637 -19.42 20.76 -18.81
CA LEU A 637 -18.09 21.13 -19.31
C LEU A 637 -17.34 22.04 -18.33
N LYS A 638 -18.01 23.04 -17.76
CA LYS A 638 -17.41 23.93 -16.75
C LYS A 638 -17.02 23.17 -15.48
N GLU A 639 -17.86 22.23 -15.04
CA GLU A 639 -17.56 21.40 -13.87
C GLU A 639 -16.34 20.48 -14.16
N VAL A 640 -16.30 19.82 -15.31
CA VAL A 640 -15.17 18.99 -15.74
C VAL A 640 -13.90 19.83 -15.82
N ASP A 641 -13.96 21.01 -16.44
CA ASP A 641 -12.81 21.90 -16.57
C ASP A 641 -12.29 22.37 -15.20
N ALA A 642 -13.21 22.78 -14.31
CA ALA A 642 -12.85 23.20 -12.95
C ALA A 642 -12.18 22.07 -12.16
N GLN A 643 -12.65 20.82 -12.30
CA GLN A 643 -12.06 19.66 -11.63
C GLN A 643 -10.69 19.28 -12.22
N MET A 644 -10.54 19.27 -13.55
CA MET A 644 -9.29 18.87 -14.22
C MET A 644 -8.19 19.93 -14.15
N ASN A 645 -8.54 21.20 -14.14
CA ASN A 645 -7.61 22.32 -14.27
C ASN A 645 -7.50 23.18 -13.00
N ALA A 646 -8.06 22.74 -11.87
CA ALA A 646 -7.99 23.45 -10.58
C ALA A 646 -6.56 23.88 -10.22
N TRP A 647 -5.57 23.01 -10.45
CA TRP A 647 -4.17 23.26 -10.21
C TRP A 647 -3.57 24.39 -11.05
N ARG A 648 -4.04 24.58 -12.31
CA ARG A 648 -3.60 25.69 -13.19
C ARG A 648 -4.06 27.03 -12.67
N TYR A 649 -5.32 27.10 -12.26
CA TYR A 649 -5.90 28.33 -11.73
C TYR A 649 -5.21 28.77 -10.44
N GLU A 650 -4.75 27.82 -9.63
CA GLU A 650 -3.99 28.09 -8.41
C GLU A 650 -2.57 28.59 -8.71
N GLN A 651 -1.87 27.97 -9.67
CA GLN A 651 -0.55 28.46 -10.08
C GLN A 651 -0.61 29.88 -10.60
N GLN A 652 -1.57 30.20 -11.48
CA GLN A 652 -1.77 31.57 -11.99
C GLN A 652 -2.07 32.56 -10.87
N ALA A 653 -2.92 32.20 -9.91
CA ALA A 653 -3.23 33.05 -8.76
C ALA A 653 -2.02 33.26 -7.82
N THR A 654 -1.03 32.40 -7.86
CA THR A 654 0.22 32.52 -7.09
C THR A 654 1.26 33.37 -7.81
N GLU A 655 1.33 33.30 -9.13
CA GLU A 655 2.21 34.12 -9.97
C GLU A 655 1.76 35.59 -10.05
N GLU A 656 0.46 35.86 -9.87
CA GLU A 656 -0.12 37.22 -9.85
C GLU A 656 0.03 37.93 -8.47
N LYS A 657 0.48 37.24 -7.43
CA LYS A 657 0.77 37.78 -6.08
C LYS A 657 2.24 38.04 -5.88
#